data_8a48481b92333449dfdead52948c9e51
#
_entry.id   8a48481b92333449dfdead52948c9e51
#
_cell.length_a   1.000
_cell.length_b   1.000
_cell.length_c   1.000
_cell.angle_alpha   90.00
_cell.angle_beta   90.00
_cell.angle_gamma   90.00
#
_symmetry.space_group_name_H-M   'P 1'
#
loop_
_entity.id
_entity.type
_entity.pdbx_description
1 polymer ?
#
loop_
_entity_poly.entity_id
_entity_poly.type
_entity_poly.pdbx_seq_one_letter_code
_entity_poly.pdbx_strand_id
1 'polypeptide(L)'
;MDEATVEMPQPRARGGILRGKRIAVPLLAVTLGFPSAAFLVPVAQAAAATAPVCTPVPTTGLTAAMVAHTSLTGTTVAATGCNIGIYVPPGTTGITISKVTVTGAKDEGILVQNATGITITGSTVKGNGTDPTPAIAFDNALELVGTSNSNVDNNTVTDNFAGGIGVADDGPTNPGGPKPSTLSPANHDTVSGNTISDVYGGCSIVFSSRNPGAGITGGTVSDNTLTGAPGQFGPHGPVLGNIVVATAGAGASLSGVDVTGNTVTGAGLPGIIVHADAPKSKVSGVSITKNTLSGDDWLTTDGPPVPAGIVLASSPIPPPVSPSVTGTVITGNTVSNEFYDVWSSGATGSSVGTNTFSVVPGGTEVYTTPVPGSGYWEVASDGGVFTFGSAGFYGSMGGKPLNAPVVGIAPTLDQGGYWEVASDGGVFTFGDATFYGSMGGKALNAPVVALAPTPYVPSASPGGTPAPAGKGYWEVASDGGVFTFGDAGFYGSMGGKALNAPIVGIVPTPDGKGYWEVASDGGIFSFGDATFYGSMGGKALNAPIVGMAATPTGKGYWEVASDGGIFSFGSAGFYGSMGGKALNKPVVGMASAATGKGYWEVASDGGIFTFGSAVFHGSMGGTPLNKPVVGVASVGTTLSA
;
A
#
# COMPACT_ATOMS: atom_id res chain seq x y z
N MET A 1 -3.12 -52.01 35.70
CA MET A 1 -3.43 -51.20 36.90
C MET A 1 -3.15 -49.79 36.50
N ASP A 2 -4.14 -49.35 36.07
CA ASP A 2 -5.10 -48.23 36.14
C ASP A 2 -4.65 -46.99 35.38
N GLU A 3 -5.32 -46.87 34.24
CA GLU A 3 -5.50 -45.61 33.52
C GLU A 3 -6.35 -44.66 34.41
N ALA A 4 -5.90 -43.43 34.56
CA ALA A 4 -6.71 -42.33 35.04
C ALA A 4 -6.85 -41.28 33.94
N THR A 5 -7.93 -41.38 33.21
CA THR A 5 -8.46 -40.34 32.32
C THR A 5 -8.98 -39.18 33.14
N VAL A 6 -8.40 -37.99 32.94
CA VAL A 6 -8.95 -36.73 33.49
C VAL A 6 -9.80 -36.09 32.39
N GLU A 7 -11.11 -36.16 32.62
CA GLU A 7 -12.13 -35.45 31.85
C GLU A 7 -12.12 -33.94 32.18
N MET A 8 -11.99 -33.08 31.17
CA MET A 8 -12.19 -31.65 31.35
C MET A 8 -13.67 -31.28 31.15
N PRO A 9 -14.27 -30.44 32.01
CA PRO A 9 -15.68 -30.11 31.93
C PRO A 9 -15.99 -29.13 30.81
N GLN A 10 -16.94 -29.46 29.97
CA GLN A 10 -17.59 -28.62 28.97
C GLN A 10 -18.42 -27.51 29.66
N PRO A 11 -18.46 -26.28 29.11
CA PRO A 11 -19.34 -25.24 29.63
C PRO A 11 -20.79 -25.48 29.20
N ARG A 12 -21.68 -25.59 30.19
CA ARG A 12 -23.13 -25.71 30.02
C ARG A 12 -23.72 -24.43 29.45
N ALA A 13 -24.37 -24.55 28.29
CA ALA A 13 -25.27 -23.54 27.76
C ALA A 13 -26.50 -23.39 28.68
N ARG A 14 -26.70 -22.23 29.29
CA ARG A 14 -27.95 -21.85 29.96
C ARG A 14 -28.84 -21.15 28.94
N GLY A 15 -29.79 -21.87 28.39
CA GLY A 15 -30.95 -21.31 27.72
C GLY A 15 -31.90 -20.72 28.78
N GLY A 16 -32.04 -19.40 28.75
CA GLY A 16 -33.07 -18.68 29.50
C GLY A 16 -34.07 -18.06 28.54
N ILE A 17 -35.22 -18.72 28.40
CA ILE A 17 -36.36 -18.16 27.67
C ILE A 17 -37.06 -17.16 28.61
N LEU A 18 -36.92 -15.89 28.36
CA LEU A 18 -37.72 -14.83 28.96
C LEU A 18 -38.98 -14.61 28.12
N ARG A 19 -40.08 -15.19 28.58
CA ARG A 19 -41.45 -14.85 28.11
C ARG A 19 -41.77 -13.42 28.57
N GLY A 20 -41.74 -12.45 27.63
CA GLY A 20 -42.27 -11.11 27.83
C GLY A 20 -43.79 -11.14 27.99
N LYS A 21 -44.30 -10.74 29.15
CA LYS A 21 -45.73 -10.47 29.39
C LYS A 21 -46.13 -9.22 28.60
N ARG A 22 -47.11 -9.39 27.72
CA ARG A 22 -47.82 -8.25 27.08
C ARG A 22 -48.68 -7.61 28.17
N ILE A 23 -48.41 -6.34 28.47
CA ILE A 23 -49.28 -5.48 29.26
C ILE A 23 -50.24 -4.80 28.27
N ALA A 24 -51.50 -5.15 28.32
CA ALA A 24 -52.54 -4.44 27.62
C ALA A 24 -52.89 -3.15 28.37
N VAL A 25 -52.75 -2.01 27.72
CA VAL A 25 -53.24 -0.72 28.20
C VAL A 25 -54.66 -0.52 27.62
N PRO A 26 -55.67 -0.28 28.45
CA PRO A 26 -57.00 0.02 27.92
C PRO A 26 -57.08 1.44 27.33
N LEU A 27 -57.55 1.52 26.10
CA LEU A 27 -57.83 2.77 25.39
C LEU A 27 -59.13 3.36 25.96
N LEU A 28 -59.01 4.49 26.67
CA LEU A 28 -60.15 5.27 27.12
C LEU A 28 -60.59 6.19 25.96
N ALA A 29 -61.70 5.85 25.32
CA ALA A 29 -62.31 6.67 24.28
C ALA A 29 -63.04 7.88 24.93
N VAL A 30 -62.54 9.06 24.73
CA VAL A 30 -63.29 10.31 25.00
C VAL A 30 -63.83 10.82 23.66
N THR A 31 -65.15 10.66 23.48
CA THR A 31 -65.88 11.24 22.37
C THR A 31 -66.17 12.71 22.65
N LEU A 32 -65.45 13.60 21.96
CA LEU A 32 -65.82 15.03 21.83
C LEU A 32 -66.35 15.22 20.40
N GLY A 33 -67.61 15.44 20.28
CA GLY A 33 -68.29 15.71 19.00
C GLY A 33 -67.97 17.12 18.50
N PHE A 34 -67.41 17.23 17.30
CA PHE A 34 -67.40 18.44 16.48
C PHE A 34 -68.01 18.11 15.10
N PRO A 35 -68.78 19.04 14.51
CA PRO A 35 -69.45 18.78 13.26
C PRO A 35 -68.45 18.73 12.09
N SER A 36 -68.54 17.67 11.31
CA SER A 36 -67.74 17.44 10.11
C SER A 36 -68.14 18.39 8.99
N ALA A 37 -67.31 19.37 8.68
CA ALA A 37 -67.24 19.93 7.35
C ALA A 37 -66.13 19.23 6.59
N ALA A 38 -66.49 18.28 5.75
CA ALA A 38 -65.52 17.57 4.88
C ALA A 38 -65.07 18.55 3.78
N PHE A 39 -63.90 19.17 3.97
CA PHE A 39 -63.13 19.73 2.85
C PHE A 39 -62.41 18.56 2.17
N LEU A 40 -62.95 18.06 1.07
CA LEU A 40 -62.24 17.22 0.10
C LEU A 40 -61.18 18.11 -0.57
N VAL A 41 -59.96 18.11 -0.03
CA VAL A 41 -58.79 18.55 -0.77
C VAL A 41 -58.55 17.45 -1.81
N PRO A 42 -58.58 17.70 -3.12
CA PRO A 42 -58.16 16.72 -4.08
C PRO A 42 -56.69 16.43 -3.83
N VAL A 43 -56.35 15.23 -3.38
CA VAL A 43 -55.00 14.69 -3.46
C VAL A 43 -54.69 14.65 -4.95
N ALA A 44 -53.92 15.62 -5.41
CA ALA A 44 -53.35 15.56 -6.75
C ALA A 44 -52.55 14.24 -6.82
N GLN A 45 -53.12 13.28 -7.53
CA GLN A 45 -52.46 12.04 -7.86
C GLN A 45 -51.23 12.45 -8.67
N ALA A 46 -50.02 12.35 -8.08
CA ALA A 46 -48.81 12.58 -8.81
C ALA A 46 -48.88 11.69 -10.05
N ALA A 47 -48.91 12.31 -11.21
CA ALA A 47 -48.86 11.57 -12.47
C ALA A 47 -47.63 10.69 -12.39
N ALA A 48 -47.79 9.41 -12.57
CA ALA A 48 -46.66 8.49 -12.65
C ALA A 48 -45.75 9.03 -13.75
N ALA A 49 -44.53 9.43 -13.36
CA ALA A 49 -43.56 9.89 -14.32
C ALA A 49 -43.38 8.78 -15.37
N THR A 50 -43.71 9.07 -16.62
CA THR A 50 -43.45 8.14 -17.71
C THR A 50 -41.95 7.87 -17.72
N ALA A 51 -41.56 6.58 -17.71
CA ALA A 51 -40.16 6.19 -17.82
C ALA A 51 -39.55 6.88 -19.05
N PRO A 52 -38.30 7.41 -18.94
CA PRO A 52 -37.68 8.07 -20.07
C PRO A 52 -37.53 7.12 -21.25
N VAL A 53 -37.67 7.65 -22.45
CA VAL A 53 -37.35 6.90 -23.67
C VAL A 53 -35.83 6.97 -23.83
N CYS A 54 -35.15 5.84 -23.61
CA CYS A 54 -33.70 5.77 -23.73
C CYS A 54 -33.27 5.78 -25.20
N THR A 55 -32.36 6.69 -25.57
CA THR A 55 -31.77 6.81 -26.90
C THR A 55 -30.51 5.97 -26.98
N PRO A 56 -30.30 5.11 -27.98
CA PRO A 56 -29.05 4.40 -28.19
C PRO A 56 -27.87 5.38 -28.37
N VAL A 57 -26.77 5.13 -27.66
CA VAL A 57 -25.52 5.88 -27.80
C VAL A 57 -24.64 5.18 -28.83
N PRO A 58 -24.34 5.79 -29.99
CA PRO A 58 -23.51 5.18 -31.02
C PRO A 58 -22.13 4.76 -30.48
N THR A 59 -21.62 3.63 -30.93
CA THR A 59 -20.28 3.10 -30.59
C THR A 59 -20.07 2.55 -29.18
N THR A 60 -20.98 2.74 -28.24
CA THR A 60 -20.82 2.27 -26.86
C THR A 60 -21.68 1.05 -26.54
N GLY A 61 -22.77 0.81 -27.26
CA GLY A 61 -23.78 -0.18 -26.91
C GLY A 61 -24.69 0.25 -25.75
N LEU A 62 -24.50 1.46 -25.21
CA LEU A 62 -25.24 2.02 -24.10
C LEU A 62 -26.46 2.82 -24.58
N THR A 63 -27.28 3.23 -23.63
CA THR A 63 -28.46 4.09 -23.88
C THR A 63 -28.43 5.31 -22.97
N ALA A 64 -28.83 6.48 -23.46
CA ALA A 64 -28.92 7.72 -22.71
C ALA A 64 -30.36 8.22 -22.61
N ALA A 65 -30.71 8.81 -21.47
CA ALA A 65 -32.00 9.48 -21.30
C ALA A 65 -32.05 10.81 -22.09
N MET A 66 -30.91 11.46 -22.25
CA MET A 66 -30.75 12.72 -23.01
C MET A 66 -29.42 12.74 -23.74
N VAL A 67 -29.43 13.20 -25.00
CA VAL A 67 -28.23 13.50 -25.77
C VAL A 67 -28.09 15.02 -25.92
N ALA A 68 -26.97 15.59 -25.46
CA ALA A 68 -26.75 17.03 -25.43
C ALA A 68 -25.80 17.47 -26.55
N HIS A 69 -26.32 18.06 -27.60
CA HIS A 69 -25.55 18.72 -28.67
C HIS A 69 -25.45 20.25 -28.47
N THR A 70 -26.22 20.79 -27.54
CA THR A 70 -26.27 22.21 -27.21
C THR A 70 -26.34 22.39 -25.68
N SER A 71 -26.10 23.59 -25.23
CA SER A 71 -26.13 23.92 -23.79
C SER A 71 -27.50 23.60 -23.15
N LEU A 72 -27.44 23.10 -21.91
CA LEU A 72 -28.60 22.75 -21.09
C LEU A 72 -28.58 23.59 -19.82
N THR A 73 -29.75 24.07 -19.40
CA THR A 73 -29.86 24.85 -18.15
C THR A 73 -31.14 24.52 -17.39
N GLY A 74 -31.04 24.26 -16.09
CA GLY A 74 -32.20 24.11 -15.21
C GLY A 74 -33.06 22.88 -15.47
N THR A 75 -32.55 21.86 -16.16
CA THR A 75 -33.30 20.66 -16.57
C THR A 75 -33.14 19.57 -15.53
N THR A 76 -34.22 18.84 -15.25
CA THR A 76 -34.19 17.59 -14.46
C THR A 76 -34.27 16.40 -15.40
N VAL A 77 -33.30 15.48 -15.30
CA VAL A 77 -33.21 14.23 -16.06
C VAL A 77 -33.35 13.05 -15.12
N ALA A 78 -34.50 12.40 -15.15
CA ALA A 78 -34.72 11.12 -14.48
C ALA A 78 -34.35 10.00 -15.45
N ALA A 79 -33.23 9.33 -15.24
CA ALA A 79 -32.66 8.39 -16.19
C ALA A 79 -32.97 6.91 -15.87
N THR A 80 -33.94 6.66 -15.02
CA THR A 80 -34.29 5.29 -14.60
C THR A 80 -34.54 4.37 -15.79
N GLY A 81 -33.73 3.32 -15.90
CA GLY A 81 -33.81 2.35 -17.01
C GLY A 81 -32.77 2.60 -18.13
N CYS A 82 -32.23 3.81 -18.25
CA CYS A 82 -31.13 4.13 -19.18
C CYS A 82 -29.77 3.91 -18.52
N ASN A 83 -28.75 3.63 -19.32
CA ASN A 83 -27.38 3.53 -18.84
C ASN A 83 -26.87 4.91 -18.41
N ILE A 84 -27.06 5.92 -19.22
CA ILE A 84 -26.54 7.27 -19.04
C ILE A 84 -27.68 8.27 -18.86
N GLY A 85 -27.51 9.22 -17.94
CA GLY A 85 -28.46 10.32 -17.79
C GLY A 85 -28.34 11.33 -18.93
N ILE A 86 -27.22 12.03 -19.01
CA ILE A 86 -26.91 12.98 -20.10
C ILE A 86 -25.66 12.52 -20.82
N TYR A 87 -25.74 12.36 -22.13
CA TYR A 87 -24.61 12.04 -23.00
C TYR A 87 -24.24 13.24 -23.87
N VAL A 88 -22.96 13.64 -23.81
CA VAL A 88 -22.36 14.65 -24.71
C VAL A 88 -21.52 13.91 -25.75
N PRO A 89 -21.91 13.89 -27.03
CA PRO A 89 -21.27 13.05 -28.04
C PRO A 89 -19.93 13.64 -28.56
N PRO A 90 -19.10 12.79 -29.21
CA PRO A 90 -17.85 13.19 -29.83
C PRO A 90 -18.00 14.36 -30.79
N GLY A 91 -16.98 15.25 -30.80
CA GLY A 91 -16.95 16.45 -31.65
C GLY A 91 -17.78 17.62 -31.14
N THR A 92 -18.49 17.48 -30.00
CA THR A 92 -19.16 18.61 -29.36
C THR A 92 -18.16 19.60 -28.80
N THR A 93 -18.40 20.88 -28.98
CA THR A 93 -17.49 21.94 -28.54
C THR A 93 -18.24 23.09 -27.87
N GLY A 94 -17.68 23.60 -26.75
CA GLY A 94 -18.09 24.87 -26.14
C GLY A 94 -19.50 24.92 -25.57
N ILE A 95 -20.12 23.77 -25.20
CA ILE A 95 -21.44 23.78 -24.56
C ILE A 95 -21.33 23.85 -23.05
N THR A 96 -22.39 24.38 -22.43
CA THR A 96 -22.53 24.47 -20.98
C THR A 96 -23.73 23.66 -20.50
N ILE A 97 -23.51 22.77 -19.53
CA ILE A 97 -24.53 22.04 -18.78
C ILE A 97 -24.59 22.67 -17.39
N SER A 98 -25.66 23.42 -17.10
CA SER A 98 -25.72 24.19 -15.85
C SER A 98 -27.03 23.99 -15.10
N LYS A 99 -26.92 23.90 -13.76
CA LYS A 99 -28.09 23.78 -12.86
C LYS A 99 -29.03 22.64 -13.25
N VAL A 100 -28.47 21.55 -13.80
CA VAL A 100 -29.24 20.35 -14.10
C VAL A 100 -29.29 19.43 -12.89
N THR A 101 -30.34 18.61 -12.81
CA THR A 101 -30.40 17.52 -11.83
C THR A 101 -30.50 16.20 -12.58
N VAL A 102 -29.56 15.26 -12.34
CA VAL A 102 -29.53 13.95 -13.00
C VAL A 102 -29.62 12.86 -11.96
N THR A 103 -30.58 11.93 -12.15
CA THR A 103 -30.83 10.86 -11.18
C THR A 103 -31.17 9.54 -11.85
N GLY A 104 -30.78 8.42 -11.22
CA GLY A 104 -31.28 7.07 -11.50
C GLY A 104 -30.75 6.42 -12.77
N ALA A 105 -29.65 6.89 -13.35
CA ALA A 105 -28.94 6.19 -14.40
C ALA A 105 -28.34 4.89 -13.85
N LYS A 106 -28.24 3.86 -14.70
CA LYS A 106 -27.67 2.57 -14.31
C LYS A 106 -26.16 2.68 -14.13
N ASP A 107 -25.50 3.41 -15.02
CA ASP A 107 -24.06 3.61 -15.06
C ASP A 107 -23.76 5.09 -14.75
N GLU A 108 -23.52 5.96 -15.74
CA GLU A 108 -23.13 7.34 -15.51
C GLU A 108 -24.32 8.30 -15.44
N GLY A 109 -24.30 9.25 -14.51
CA GLY A 109 -25.24 10.37 -14.53
C GLY A 109 -24.98 11.29 -15.72
N ILE A 110 -23.73 11.69 -15.96
CA ILE A 110 -23.31 12.51 -17.12
C ILE A 110 -22.04 11.90 -17.73
N LEU A 111 -22.09 11.58 -19.02
CA LEU A 111 -20.93 11.14 -19.80
C LEU A 111 -20.61 12.15 -20.91
N VAL A 112 -19.37 12.63 -20.94
CA VAL A 112 -18.82 13.48 -22.01
C VAL A 112 -17.73 12.71 -22.75
N GLN A 113 -17.85 12.55 -24.07
CA GLN A 113 -16.91 11.73 -24.82
C GLN A 113 -16.29 12.50 -26.00
N ASN A 114 -14.93 12.50 -26.10
CA ASN A 114 -14.18 13.10 -27.20
C ASN A 114 -14.68 14.50 -27.59
N ALA A 115 -14.86 15.38 -26.59
CA ALA A 115 -15.41 16.72 -26.70
C ALA A 115 -14.40 17.76 -26.18
N THR A 116 -14.61 19.03 -26.51
CA THR A 116 -13.68 20.10 -26.13
C THR A 116 -14.41 21.31 -25.57
N GLY A 117 -13.89 21.87 -24.47
CA GLY A 117 -14.42 23.10 -23.86
C GLY A 117 -15.82 22.93 -23.28
N ILE A 118 -16.13 21.77 -22.73
CA ILE A 118 -17.42 21.51 -22.09
C ILE A 118 -17.39 22.05 -20.67
N THR A 119 -18.43 22.77 -20.28
CA THR A 119 -18.59 23.25 -18.89
C THR A 119 -19.80 22.58 -18.24
N ILE A 120 -19.57 21.94 -17.08
CA ILE A 120 -20.63 21.35 -16.24
C ILE A 120 -20.61 22.06 -14.90
N THR A 121 -21.62 22.88 -14.59
CA THR A 121 -21.56 23.76 -13.44
C THR A 121 -22.86 23.86 -12.66
N GLY A 122 -22.76 23.99 -11.32
CA GLY A 122 -23.90 24.24 -10.43
C GLY A 122 -24.98 23.15 -10.51
N SER A 123 -24.61 21.94 -10.91
CA SER A 123 -25.53 20.83 -11.18
C SER A 123 -25.53 19.81 -10.04
N THR A 124 -26.56 18.99 -9.96
CA THR A 124 -26.70 17.90 -9.00
C THR A 124 -26.74 16.55 -9.72
N VAL A 125 -25.79 15.67 -9.40
CA VAL A 125 -25.69 14.29 -9.95
C VAL A 125 -25.86 13.32 -8.78
N LYS A 126 -26.99 12.64 -8.73
CA LYS A 126 -27.38 11.89 -7.54
C LYS A 126 -28.03 10.54 -7.85
N GLY A 127 -27.67 9.48 -7.09
CA GLY A 127 -28.32 8.17 -7.16
C GLY A 127 -28.12 7.48 -8.50
N ASN A 128 -26.94 7.61 -9.12
CA ASN A 128 -26.56 6.95 -10.37
C ASN A 128 -25.62 5.76 -10.09
N GLY A 129 -25.32 4.94 -11.10
CA GLY A 129 -24.48 3.75 -10.96
C GLY A 129 -25.24 2.59 -10.28
N THR A 130 -26.53 2.44 -10.55
CA THR A 130 -27.41 1.49 -9.84
C THR A 130 -27.37 0.05 -10.37
N ASP A 131 -26.61 -0.25 -11.43
CA ASP A 131 -26.48 -1.61 -11.95
C ASP A 131 -25.61 -2.46 -11.01
N PRO A 132 -26.16 -3.53 -10.39
CA PRO A 132 -25.39 -4.41 -9.51
C PRO A 132 -24.45 -5.36 -10.27
N THR A 133 -24.58 -5.43 -11.59
CA THR A 133 -23.65 -6.21 -12.42
C THR A 133 -22.58 -5.27 -12.98
N PRO A 134 -21.31 -5.41 -12.56
CA PRO A 134 -20.25 -4.56 -13.04
C PRO A 134 -19.97 -4.85 -14.51
N ALA A 135 -20.73 -4.26 -15.39
CA ALA A 135 -20.44 -4.28 -16.81
C ALA A 135 -19.22 -3.40 -17.13
N ILE A 136 -18.91 -2.46 -16.25
CA ILE A 136 -17.84 -1.47 -16.44
C ILE A 136 -17.10 -1.32 -15.10
N ALA A 137 -15.85 -1.76 -15.06
CA ALA A 137 -14.96 -1.41 -13.98
C ALA A 137 -14.63 0.09 -14.11
N PHE A 138 -14.90 0.89 -13.06
CA PHE A 138 -14.63 2.32 -12.98
C PHE A 138 -15.68 3.29 -13.52
N ASP A 139 -16.94 3.01 -13.30
CA ASP A 139 -18.02 3.98 -13.55
C ASP A 139 -17.91 5.17 -12.58
N ASN A 140 -18.10 6.36 -13.09
CA ASN A 140 -18.20 7.58 -12.29
C ASN A 140 -19.57 8.22 -12.51
N ALA A 141 -20.11 8.87 -11.50
CA ALA A 141 -21.37 9.58 -11.63
C ALA A 141 -21.33 10.68 -12.71
N LEU A 142 -20.14 11.30 -12.89
CA LEU A 142 -19.83 12.23 -13.96
C LEU A 142 -18.49 11.85 -14.57
N GLU A 143 -18.44 11.62 -15.87
CA GLU A 143 -17.22 11.18 -16.54
C GLU A 143 -16.89 11.98 -17.79
N LEU A 144 -15.63 12.42 -17.89
CA LEU A 144 -15.01 13.08 -19.03
C LEU A 144 -14.02 12.12 -19.69
N VAL A 145 -14.28 11.71 -20.92
CA VAL A 145 -13.46 10.73 -21.64
C VAL A 145 -12.86 11.34 -22.90
N GLY A 146 -11.54 11.40 -22.99
CA GLY A 146 -10.86 11.97 -24.16
C GLY A 146 -11.22 13.44 -24.40
N THR A 147 -11.48 14.19 -23.34
CA THR A 147 -11.88 15.59 -23.40
C THR A 147 -10.67 16.54 -23.35
N SER A 148 -10.88 17.78 -23.71
CA SER A 148 -9.83 18.79 -23.61
C SER A 148 -10.42 20.14 -23.21
N ASN A 149 -9.73 20.84 -22.29
CA ASN A 149 -10.10 22.16 -21.81
C ASN A 149 -11.54 22.25 -21.29
N SER A 150 -12.02 21.19 -20.67
CA SER A 150 -13.36 21.10 -20.10
C SER A 150 -13.33 21.38 -18.60
N ASN A 151 -14.45 21.90 -18.07
CA ASN A 151 -14.55 22.29 -16.67
C ASN A 151 -15.75 21.62 -16.01
N VAL A 152 -15.52 21.00 -14.85
CA VAL A 152 -16.54 20.47 -13.96
C VAL A 152 -16.44 21.24 -12.65
N ASP A 153 -17.30 22.27 -12.49
CA ASP A 153 -17.17 23.20 -11.38
C ASP A 153 -18.46 23.42 -10.58
N ASN A 154 -18.31 23.54 -9.26
CA ASN A 154 -19.41 23.88 -8.34
C ASN A 154 -20.62 22.93 -8.41
N ASN A 155 -20.42 21.65 -8.68
CA ASN A 155 -21.47 20.65 -8.71
C ASN A 155 -21.61 19.94 -7.36
N THR A 156 -22.79 19.35 -7.12
CA THR A 156 -23.04 18.43 -6.00
C THR A 156 -23.18 17.01 -6.55
N VAL A 157 -22.28 16.12 -6.13
CA VAL A 157 -22.25 14.70 -6.53
C VAL A 157 -22.43 13.86 -5.27
N THR A 158 -23.58 13.19 -5.13
CA THR A 158 -23.93 12.52 -3.88
C THR A 158 -24.76 11.24 -4.09
N ASP A 159 -24.69 10.33 -3.13
CA ASP A 159 -25.46 9.08 -3.12
C ASP A 159 -25.29 8.25 -4.41
N ASN A 160 -24.13 8.26 -5.06
CA ASN A 160 -23.89 7.47 -6.26
C ASN A 160 -23.25 6.13 -5.89
N PHE A 161 -23.70 5.04 -6.52
CA PHE A 161 -23.12 3.71 -6.34
C PHE A 161 -21.83 3.51 -7.15
N ALA A 162 -21.61 4.34 -8.16
CA ALA A 162 -20.36 4.49 -8.88
C ALA A 162 -19.42 5.48 -8.16
N GLY A 163 -18.25 5.78 -8.76
CA GLY A 163 -17.39 6.85 -8.32
C GLY A 163 -18.03 8.25 -8.45
N GLY A 164 -17.30 9.28 -8.05
CA GLY A 164 -17.77 10.66 -8.15
C GLY A 164 -17.54 11.27 -9.53
N ILE A 165 -16.36 11.88 -9.77
CA ILE A 165 -15.99 12.56 -11.02
C ILE A 165 -14.76 11.91 -11.63
N GLY A 166 -14.84 11.45 -12.88
CA GLY A 166 -13.76 10.84 -13.63
C GLY A 166 -13.26 11.69 -14.81
N VAL A 167 -11.95 11.68 -15.05
CA VAL A 167 -11.28 12.15 -16.25
C VAL A 167 -10.39 11.05 -16.78
N ALA A 168 -10.67 10.56 -17.98
CA ALA A 168 -10.00 9.40 -18.55
C ALA A 168 -9.65 9.60 -20.05
N ASP A 169 -8.72 8.80 -20.55
CA ASP A 169 -8.34 8.72 -21.95
C ASP A 169 -8.88 7.48 -22.67
N ASP A 170 -9.64 6.64 -21.95
CA ASP A 170 -10.36 5.48 -22.48
C ASP A 170 -11.86 5.60 -22.15
N GLY A 171 -12.72 5.31 -23.08
CA GLY A 171 -14.17 5.35 -22.85
C GLY A 171 -14.69 4.16 -22.04
N PRO A 172 -15.91 4.27 -21.51
CA PRO A 172 -16.59 3.12 -20.94
C PRO A 172 -16.65 2.02 -22.00
N THR A 173 -15.93 0.94 -21.73
CA THR A 173 -15.95 -0.24 -22.58
C THR A 173 -16.94 -1.22 -21.99
N ASN A 174 -18.11 -1.31 -22.56
CA ASN A 174 -19.02 -2.43 -22.30
C ASN A 174 -18.24 -3.74 -22.55
N PRO A 175 -18.16 -4.70 -21.61
CA PRO A 175 -17.53 -5.98 -21.85
C PRO A 175 -18.21 -6.67 -23.04
N GLY A 176 -17.54 -6.66 -24.22
CA GLY A 176 -18.08 -7.15 -25.49
C GLY A 176 -18.62 -6.09 -26.44
N GLY A 177 -18.63 -4.81 -26.07
CA GLY A 177 -18.92 -3.69 -26.97
C GLY A 177 -17.71 -3.30 -27.82
N PRO A 178 -17.92 -2.67 -29.01
CA PRO A 178 -16.82 -2.18 -29.83
C PRO A 178 -16.07 -1.08 -29.07
N LYS A 179 -14.74 -1.23 -28.90
CA LYS A 179 -13.89 -0.14 -28.42
C LYS A 179 -14.06 1.08 -29.32
N PRO A 180 -14.11 2.31 -28.78
CA PRO A 180 -14.10 3.52 -29.61
C PRO A 180 -12.98 3.44 -30.64
N SER A 181 -13.27 3.68 -31.90
CA SER A 181 -12.30 3.55 -32.99
C SER A 181 -11.23 4.64 -32.97
N THR A 182 -11.40 5.67 -32.13
CA THR A 182 -10.46 6.77 -31.94
C THR A 182 -10.39 7.10 -30.46
N LEU A 183 -9.25 6.77 -29.86
CA LEU A 183 -8.92 7.14 -28.49
C LEU A 183 -8.29 8.54 -28.54
N SER A 184 -8.84 9.47 -27.78
CA SER A 184 -8.34 10.84 -27.69
C SER A 184 -7.69 11.07 -26.33
N PRO A 185 -6.56 11.79 -26.29
CA PRO A 185 -5.98 12.19 -25.02
C PRO A 185 -6.92 13.12 -24.25
N ALA A 186 -6.92 13.03 -22.93
CA ALA A 186 -7.57 14.01 -22.07
C ALA A 186 -6.56 15.08 -21.65
N ASN A 187 -6.83 16.35 -21.94
CA ASN A 187 -5.85 17.40 -21.74
C ASN A 187 -6.45 18.64 -21.09
N HIS A 188 -5.80 19.12 -20.01
CA HIS A 188 -6.12 20.39 -19.35
C HIS A 188 -7.58 20.51 -18.87
N ASP A 189 -8.18 19.40 -18.47
CA ASP A 189 -9.50 19.41 -17.89
C ASP A 189 -9.43 19.84 -16.41
N THR A 190 -10.44 20.55 -15.94
CA THR A 190 -10.49 21.08 -14.57
C THR A 190 -11.69 20.51 -13.82
N VAL A 191 -11.45 20.07 -12.60
CA VAL A 191 -12.47 19.63 -11.62
C VAL A 191 -12.33 20.51 -10.38
N SER A 192 -13.24 21.48 -10.19
CA SER A 192 -13.06 22.51 -9.16
C SER A 192 -14.32 22.87 -8.39
N GLY A 193 -14.18 23.19 -7.10
CA GLY A 193 -15.27 23.71 -6.26
C GLY A 193 -16.44 22.74 -6.07
N ASN A 194 -16.30 21.45 -6.40
CA ASN A 194 -17.38 20.48 -6.28
C ASN A 194 -17.51 19.98 -4.84
N THR A 195 -18.75 19.66 -4.45
CA THR A 195 -19.05 18.94 -3.21
C THR A 195 -19.40 17.50 -3.54
N ILE A 196 -18.60 16.56 -3.05
CA ILE A 196 -18.77 15.13 -3.31
C ILE A 196 -18.91 14.39 -2.00
N SER A 197 -19.99 13.62 -1.85
CA SER A 197 -20.25 12.80 -0.67
C SER A 197 -20.97 11.49 -1.04
N ASP A 198 -20.87 10.50 -0.15
CA ASP A 198 -21.64 9.27 -0.24
C ASP A 198 -21.48 8.55 -1.61
N VAL A 199 -20.24 8.43 -2.08
CA VAL A 199 -19.90 7.59 -3.23
C VAL A 199 -19.49 6.19 -2.74
N TYR A 200 -20.17 5.14 -3.19
CA TYR A 200 -20.09 3.81 -2.56
C TYR A 200 -19.23 2.80 -3.32
N GLY A 201 -18.88 3.05 -4.56
CA GLY A 201 -18.21 2.06 -5.41
C GLY A 201 -16.99 2.54 -6.17
N GLY A 202 -16.47 3.74 -5.89
CA GLY A 202 -15.37 4.31 -6.63
C GLY A 202 -14.69 5.46 -5.91
N CYS A 203 -13.67 6.05 -6.55
CA CYS A 203 -12.97 7.24 -6.07
C CYS A 203 -13.87 8.46 -6.14
N SER A 204 -13.67 9.44 -5.25
CA SER A 204 -14.43 10.70 -5.32
C SER A 204 -14.06 11.52 -6.54
N ILE A 205 -12.76 11.63 -6.86
CA ILE A 205 -12.24 12.23 -8.10
C ILE A 205 -11.11 11.34 -8.63
N VAL A 206 -11.14 11.04 -9.94
CA VAL A 206 -10.09 10.24 -10.56
C VAL A 206 -9.62 10.83 -11.90
N PHE A 207 -8.31 10.96 -12.06
CA PHE A 207 -7.62 11.16 -13.32
C PHE A 207 -6.89 9.87 -13.67
N SER A 208 -7.37 9.12 -14.66
CA SER A 208 -6.84 7.78 -14.96
C SER A 208 -6.51 7.61 -16.44
N SER A 209 -5.22 7.40 -16.75
CA SER A 209 -4.79 7.02 -18.10
C SER A 209 -4.64 5.51 -18.21
N ARG A 210 -5.31 4.91 -19.19
CA ARG A 210 -5.26 3.46 -19.47
C ARG A 210 -4.80 3.17 -20.89
N ASN A 211 -4.73 4.18 -21.73
CA ASN A 211 -4.44 4.03 -23.13
C ASN A 211 -3.00 4.47 -23.48
N PRO A 212 -2.13 3.55 -23.96
CA PRO A 212 -0.75 3.88 -24.30
C PRO A 212 -0.60 4.86 -25.47
N GLY A 213 -1.66 5.04 -26.27
CA GLY A 213 -1.62 5.91 -27.46
C GLY A 213 -2.20 7.30 -27.26
N ALA A 214 -2.86 7.57 -26.13
CA ALA A 214 -3.50 8.86 -25.86
C ALA A 214 -2.85 9.58 -24.67
N GLY A 215 -3.09 9.14 -23.47
CA GLY A 215 -2.54 9.74 -22.25
C GLY A 215 -3.34 10.93 -21.72
N ILE A 216 -2.92 11.40 -20.54
CA ILE A 216 -3.45 12.61 -19.91
C ILE A 216 -2.30 13.61 -19.76
N THR A 217 -2.48 14.84 -20.22
CA THR A 217 -1.50 15.90 -20.07
C THR A 217 -2.13 17.16 -19.49
N GLY A 218 -1.59 17.60 -18.37
CA GLY A 218 -2.17 18.69 -17.60
C GLY A 218 -3.50 18.28 -16.98
N GLY A 219 -4.02 19.13 -16.16
CA GLY A 219 -5.30 18.95 -15.46
C GLY A 219 -5.24 19.59 -14.10
N THR A 220 -6.41 19.94 -13.58
CA THR A 220 -6.49 20.61 -12.26
C THR A 220 -7.62 19.99 -11.46
N VAL A 221 -7.31 19.64 -10.21
CA VAL A 221 -8.27 19.24 -9.18
C VAL A 221 -8.17 20.26 -8.06
N SER A 222 -9.11 21.20 -7.96
CA SER A 222 -8.96 22.31 -7.03
C SER A 222 -10.21 22.66 -6.24
N ASP A 223 -10.00 23.05 -4.99
CA ASP A 223 -11.02 23.63 -4.13
C ASP A 223 -12.27 22.76 -3.94
N ASN A 224 -12.15 21.43 -4.13
CA ASN A 224 -13.25 20.51 -3.94
C ASN A 224 -13.38 20.15 -2.45
N THR A 225 -14.62 19.89 -2.02
CA THR A 225 -14.94 19.38 -0.68
C THR A 225 -15.42 17.93 -0.81
N LEU A 226 -14.63 17.01 -0.27
CA LEU A 226 -14.87 15.57 -0.32
C LEU A 226 -15.14 15.08 1.10
N THR A 227 -16.29 14.45 1.29
CA THR A 227 -16.63 13.78 2.54
C THR A 227 -16.83 12.31 2.22
N GLY A 228 -15.93 11.47 2.74
CA GLY A 228 -15.95 10.07 2.37
C GLY A 228 -17.16 9.32 2.90
N ALA A 229 -17.68 8.41 2.09
CA ALA A 229 -18.42 7.29 2.63
C ALA A 229 -17.45 6.40 3.44
N PRO A 230 -17.85 5.90 4.61
CA PRO A 230 -17.05 4.92 5.32
C PRO A 230 -16.85 3.73 4.38
N GLY A 231 -15.60 3.46 4.03
CA GLY A 231 -15.20 2.48 3.03
C GLY A 231 -15.94 1.17 3.18
N GLN A 232 -16.91 1.00 2.34
CA GLN A 232 -17.46 -0.31 2.07
C GLN A 232 -16.96 -0.70 0.69
N PHE A 233 -16.38 -1.90 0.58
CA PHE A 233 -16.19 -2.54 -0.70
C PHE A 233 -17.51 -2.51 -1.43
N GLY A 234 -17.61 -1.63 -2.41
CA GLY A 234 -18.68 -1.73 -3.37
C GLY A 234 -18.55 -3.06 -4.10
N PRO A 235 -19.60 -3.59 -4.69
CA PRO A 235 -19.55 -4.80 -5.52
C PRO A 235 -18.57 -4.69 -6.71
N HIS A 236 -17.91 -3.57 -6.89
CA HIS A 236 -17.13 -3.19 -8.09
C HIS A 236 -15.60 -3.18 -7.90
N GLY A 237 -15.07 -3.62 -6.76
CA GLY A 237 -13.61 -3.75 -6.55
C GLY A 237 -13.05 -2.75 -5.53
N PRO A 238 -11.73 -2.78 -5.29
CA PRO A 238 -11.10 -1.93 -4.31
C PRO A 238 -11.12 -0.46 -4.75
N VAL A 239 -11.62 0.40 -3.89
CA VAL A 239 -11.50 1.84 -4.03
C VAL A 239 -10.07 2.22 -3.60
N LEU A 240 -9.35 2.99 -4.42
CA LEU A 240 -7.93 3.26 -4.19
C LEU A 240 -7.67 4.53 -3.37
N GLY A 241 -8.59 5.50 -3.37
CA GLY A 241 -8.43 6.77 -2.66
C GLY A 241 -9.55 7.76 -2.98
N ASN A 242 -9.52 8.92 -2.33
CA ASN A 242 -10.50 9.98 -2.61
C ASN A 242 -10.18 10.75 -3.87
N ILE A 243 -8.95 11.30 -3.97
CA ILE A 243 -8.43 11.90 -5.19
C ILE A 243 -7.35 10.96 -5.73
N VAL A 244 -7.55 10.45 -6.93
CA VAL A 244 -6.65 9.48 -7.57
C VAL A 244 -6.08 10.06 -8.86
N VAL A 245 -4.76 10.03 -8.99
CA VAL A 245 -4.01 10.39 -10.21
C VAL A 245 -3.21 9.17 -10.63
N ALA A 246 -3.66 8.46 -11.67
CA ALA A 246 -3.17 7.11 -11.90
C ALA A 246 -2.94 6.74 -13.38
N THR A 247 -2.10 5.71 -13.57
CA THR A 247 -2.02 4.98 -14.85
C THR A 247 -2.26 3.50 -14.60
N ALA A 248 -3.22 2.92 -15.32
CA ALA A 248 -3.61 1.51 -15.18
C ALA A 248 -3.44 0.69 -16.48
N GLY A 249 -3.05 1.31 -17.60
CA GLY A 249 -2.78 0.65 -18.88
C GLY A 249 -1.29 0.47 -19.14
N ALA A 250 -0.89 -0.67 -19.72
CA ALA A 250 0.50 -0.91 -20.08
C ALA A 250 1.02 0.15 -21.07
N GLY A 251 2.06 0.89 -20.67
CA GLY A 251 2.61 2.00 -21.46
C GLY A 251 1.77 3.28 -21.46
N ALA A 252 0.71 3.36 -20.69
CA ALA A 252 -0.08 4.58 -20.50
C ALA A 252 0.74 5.69 -19.81
N SER A 253 0.38 6.94 -20.04
CA SER A 253 1.09 8.08 -19.46
C SER A 253 0.15 9.16 -18.91
N LEU A 254 0.53 9.73 -17.78
CA LEU A 254 -0.13 10.87 -17.19
C LEU A 254 0.92 11.88 -16.72
N SER A 255 0.71 13.16 -16.98
CA SER A 255 1.68 14.18 -16.58
C SER A 255 1.05 15.53 -16.27
N GLY A 256 1.67 16.26 -15.32
CA GLY A 256 1.36 17.67 -15.07
C GLY A 256 -0.02 17.92 -14.48
N VAL A 257 -0.52 17.06 -13.60
CA VAL A 257 -1.79 17.28 -12.88
C VAL A 257 -1.54 18.05 -11.59
N ASP A 258 -2.29 19.12 -11.39
CA ASP A 258 -2.26 19.94 -10.17
C ASP A 258 -3.44 19.58 -9.25
N VAL A 259 -3.14 19.15 -8.02
CA VAL A 259 -4.13 18.85 -6.97
C VAL A 259 -3.96 19.90 -5.86
N THR A 260 -4.85 20.88 -5.79
CA THR A 260 -4.63 22.04 -4.93
C THR A 260 -5.88 22.55 -4.21
N GLY A 261 -5.75 22.94 -2.94
CA GLY A 261 -6.83 23.59 -2.19
C GLY A 261 -8.01 22.69 -1.82
N ASN A 262 -7.92 21.37 -2.05
CA ASN A 262 -9.03 20.46 -1.74
C ASN A 262 -9.12 20.17 -0.24
N THR A 263 -10.35 19.94 0.23
CA THR A 263 -10.64 19.48 1.59
C THR A 263 -11.19 18.05 1.51
N VAL A 264 -10.51 17.09 2.16
CA VAL A 264 -10.92 15.69 2.24
C VAL A 264 -11.05 15.29 3.70
N THR A 265 -12.17 14.67 4.08
CA THR A 265 -12.43 14.31 5.47
C THR A 265 -13.13 12.96 5.60
N GLY A 266 -12.62 12.11 6.51
CA GLY A 266 -13.31 10.94 7.02
C GLY A 266 -13.61 9.84 6.00
N ALA A 267 -12.74 9.62 5.04
CA ALA A 267 -13.04 8.79 3.88
C ALA A 267 -12.70 7.30 4.02
N GLY A 268 -11.98 6.88 5.06
CA GLY A 268 -11.57 5.50 5.24
C GLY A 268 -10.54 4.97 4.23
N LEU A 269 -10.03 5.84 3.36
CA LEU A 269 -9.08 5.58 2.27
C LEU A 269 -8.11 6.76 2.17
N PRO A 270 -6.93 6.62 1.53
CA PRO A 270 -6.02 7.73 1.33
C PRO A 270 -6.73 8.97 0.75
N GLY A 271 -6.43 10.13 1.32
CA GLY A 271 -6.98 11.40 0.85
C GLY A 271 -6.59 11.69 -0.60
N ILE A 272 -5.30 11.54 -0.92
CA ILE A 272 -4.75 11.69 -2.27
C ILE A 272 -3.81 10.54 -2.57
N ILE A 273 -3.97 9.89 -3.74
CA ILE A 273 -3.06 8.85 -4.21
C ILE A 273 -2.57 9.15 -5.64
N VAL A 274 -1.27 9.03 -5.84
CA VAL A 274 -0.61 9.09 -7.14
C VAL A 274 0.05 7.76 -7.41
N HIS A 275 -0.40 7.01 -8.43
CA HIS A 275 0.16 5.69 -8.65
C HIS A 275 0.29 5.28 -10.12
N ALA A 276 1.22 4.34 -10.39
CA ALA A 276 1.43 3.72 -11.68
C ALA A 276 1.43 2.19 -11.54
N ASP A 277 0.45 1.49 -12.15
CA ASP A 277 0.18 0.08 -11.87
C ASP A 277 0.56 -0.88 -12.99
N ALA A 278 0.60 -0.42 -14.21
CA ALA A 278 0.78 -1.30 -15.36
C ALA A 278 2.21 -1.26 -15.93
N PRO A 279 2.68 -2.33 -16.59
CA PRO A 279 4.01 -2.36 -17.18
C PRO A 279 4.28 -1.16 -18.11
N LYS A 280 5.43 -0.48 -17.88
CA LYS A 280 5.87 0.70 -18.63
C LYS A 280 4.95 1.93 -18.51
N SER A 281 3.97 1.92 -17.62
CA SER A 281 3.13 3.09 -17.40
C SER A 281 3.89 4.17 -16.62
N LYS A 282 3.50 5.44 -16.78
CA LYS A 282 4.23 6.58 -16.20
C LYS A 282 3.27 7.64 -15.67
N VAL A 283 3.50 8.04 -14.43
CA VAL A 283 2.93 9.27 -13.86
C VAL A 283 4.08 10.23 -13.56
N SER A 284 3.98 11.50 -13.97
CA SER A 284 5.06 12.45 -13.76
C SER A 284 4.60 13.89 -13.54
N GLY A 285 5.39 14.64 -12.74
CA GLY A 285 5.18 16.07 -12.54
C GLY A 285 3.83 16.43 -11.93
N VAL A 286 3.32 15.61 -11.01
CA VAL A 286 2.10 15.91 -10.24
C VAL A 286 2.45 16.92 -9.14
N SER A 287 1.59 17.91 -8.93
CA SER A 287 1.75 18.90 -7.87
C SER A 287 0.60 18.75 -6.87
N ILE A 288 0.91 18.55 -5.59
CA ILE A 288 -0.05 18.39 -4.50
C ILE A 288 0.18 19.53 -3.52
N THR A 289 -0.70 20.53 -3.56
CA THR A 289 -0.45 21.78 -2.82
C THR A 289 -1.68 22.31 -2.11
N LYS A 290 -1.49 22.85 -0.89
CA LYS A 290 -2.54 23.56 -0.13
C LYS A 290 -3.81 22.74 0.14
N ASN A 291 -3.75 21.41 0.11
CA ASN A 291 -4.87 20.56 0.46
C ASN A 291 -4.99 20.41 1.98
N THR A 292 -6.20 20.17 2.45
CA THR A 292 -6.50 19.84 3.85
C THR A 292 -7.09 18.44 3.89
N LEU A 293 -6.37 17.50 4.53
CA LEU A 293 -6.71 16.09 4.61
C LEU A 293 -6.83 15.69 6.08
N SER A 294 -7.87 14.96 6.47
CA SER A 294 -8.06 14.61 7.88
C SER A 294 -8.85 13.32 8.08
N GLY A 295 -8.23 12.33 8.74
CA GLY A 295 -8.86 11.06 9.11
C GLY A 295 -9.35 10.30 7.89
N ASP A 296 -8.56 10.31 6.82
CA ASP A 296 -8.99 9.80 5.52
C ASP A 296 -8.76 8.31 5.37
N ASP A 297 -7.78 7.72 6.06
CA ASP A 297 -7.49 6.29 5.96
C ASP A 297 -7.53 5.59 7.33
N TRP A 298 -8.59 4.84 7.59
CA TRP A 298 -8.75 4.02 8.79
C TRP A 298 -9.06 2.55 8.50
N LEU A 299 -9.17 2.16 7.21
CA LEU A 299 -9.44 0.78 6.81
C LEU A 299 -8.13 0.00 6.68
N THR A 300 -7.93 -0.94 7.57
CA THR A 300 -6.72 -1.79 7.65
C THR A 300 -6.85 -3.11 6.88
N THR A 301 -7.90 -3.32 6.07
CA THR A 301 -8.27 -4.67 5.59
C THR A 301 -7.87 -4.99 4.15
N ASP A 302 -7.32 -4.06 3.36
CA ASP A 302 -7.33 -4.18 1.91
C ASP A 302 -5.98 -4.32 1.18
N GLY A 303 -5.08 -5.09 1.72
CA GLY A 303 -3.73 -5.25 1.14
C GLY A 303 -2.84 -4.09 1.61
N PRO A 304 -1.60 -3.85 1.17
CA PRO A 304 -0.81 -2.81 1.77
C PRO A 304 -1.37 -1.41 1.44
N PRO A 305 -2.43 -0.93 2.08
CA PRO A 305 -2.66 0.44 2.31
C PRO A 305 -2.13 0.72 3.68
N VAL A 306 -1.17 1.51 3.69
CA VAL A 306 -0.69 2.16 4.86
C VAL A 306 -1.71 3.26 5.13
N PRO A 307 -2.24 3.40 6.35
CA PRO A 307 -3.12 4.52 6.67
C PRO A 307 -2.35 5.84 6.43
N ALA A 308 -2.62 6.47 5.30
CA ALA A 308 -1.86 7.64 4.86
C ALA A 308 -2.75 8.71 4.21
N GLY A 309 -2.52 9.97 4.54
CA GLY A 309 -3.22 11.10 3.92
C GLY A 309 -2.85 11.26 2.44
N ILE A 310 -1.55 11.14 2.10
CA ILE A 310 -1.03 11.22 0.72
C ILE A 310 -0.19 9.98 0.42
N VAL A 311 -0.49 9.31 -0.69
CA VAL A 311 0.22 8.11 -1.15
C VAL A 311 0.85 8.34 -2.53
N LEU A 312 2.14 8.02 -2.66
CA LEU A 312 2.85 7.90 -3.93
C LEU A 312 3.27 6.45 -4.13
N ALA A 313 2.80 5.77 -5.17
CA ALA A 313 3.09 4.36 -5.36
C ALA A 313 3.40 3.97 -6.82
N SER A 314 4.35 3.07 -7.00
CA SER A 314 4.56 2.35 -8.26
C SER A 314 4.44 0.86 -8.01
N SER A 315 3.70 0.13 -8.84
CA SER A 315 3.62 -1.33 -8.71
C SER A 315 4.99 -1.99 -8.84
N PRO A 316 5.31 -3.00 -8.04
CA PRO A 316 6.61 -3.67 -8.02
C PRO A 316 6.80 -4.60 -9.22
N ILE A 317 6.77 -4.06 -10.44
CA ILE A 317 7.01 -4.79 -11.68
C ILE A 317 8.48 -4.64 -12.06
N PRO A 318 9.25 -5.74 -12.26
CA PRO A 318 10.68 -5.66 -12.52
C PRO A 318 11.04 -4.97 -13.85
N PRO A 319 12.24 -4.34 -13.97
CA PRO A 319 12.78 -3.86 -15.24
C PRO A 319 12.86 -5.00 -16.30
N PRO A 320 12.76 -4.68 -17.59
CA PRO A 320 12.73 -3.33 -18.21
C PRO A 320 11.31 -2.74 -18.36
N VAL A 321 10.33 -3.28 -17.67
CA VAL A 321 8.92 -2.93 -17.82
C VAL A 321 8.31 -2.26 -16.58
N SER A 322 9.13 -1.83 -15.64
CA SER A 322 8.66 -1.20 -14.40
C SER A 322 7.79 0.03 -14.68
N PRO A 323 6.67 0.18 -14.00
CA PRO A 323 5.93 1.45 -13.98
C PRO A 323 6.72 2.50 -13.19
N SER A 324 6.38 3.77 -13.35
CA SER A 324 7.07 4.84 -12.62
C SER A 324 6.17 6.00 -12.22
N VAL A 325 6.36 6.47 -10.98
CA VAL A 325 5.89 7.76 -10.48
C VAL A 325 7.11 8.65 -10.31
N THR A 326 7.15 9.83 -10.93
CA THR A 326 8.35 10.67 -10.93
C THR A 326 8.02 12.16 -10.77
N GLY A 327 8.88 12.87 -10.01
CA GLY A 327 8.83 14.33 -9.94
C GLY A 327 7.55 14.89 -9.31
N THR A 328 6.91 14.18 -8.39
CA THR A 328 5.77 14.70 -7.63
C THR A 328 6.25 15.71 -6.59
N VAL A 329 5.57 16.85 -6.49
CA VAL A 329 5.86 17.89 -5.51
C VAL A 329 4.72 17.98 -4.51
N ILE A 330 5.02 17.87 -3.21
CA ILE A 330 4.06 17.92 -2.11
C ILE A 330 4.44 19.10 -1.19
N THR A 331 3.65 20.17 -1.17
CA THR A 331 3.98 21.35 -0.35
C THR A 331 2.76 22.19 0.05
N GLY A 332 2.81 22.79 1.23
CA GLY A 332 1.75 23.68 1.74
C GLY A 332 0.47 22.96 2.14
N ASN A 333 0.47 21.62 2.25
CA ASN A 333 -0.70 20.86 2.67
C ASN A 333 -0.82 20.85 4.20
N THR A 334 -2.04 20.67 4.69
CA THR A 334 -2.34 20.33 6.07
C THR A 334 -2.89 18.89 6.09
N VAL A 335 -2.17 17.98 6.73
CA VAL A 335 -2.57 16.58 6.87
C VAL A 335 -2.64 16.24 8.35
N SER A 336 -3.72 15.61 8.80
CA SER A 336 -3.94 15.38 10.23
C SER A 336 -4.75 14.12 10.50
N ASN A 337 -4.49 13.52 11.67
CA ASN A 337 -5.14 12.29 12.14
C ASN A 337 -4.88 11.06 11.26
N GLU A 338 -3.75 11.05 10.56
CA GLU A 338 -3.26 9.93 9.77
C GLU A 338 -2.16 9.18 10.52
N PHE A 339 -1.91 7.93 10.17
CA PHE A 339 -0.74 7.20 10.66
C PHE A 339 0.52 7.65 9.89
N TYR A 340 0.40 7.81 8.58
CA TYR A 340 1.38 8.51 7.75
C TYR A 340 0.71 9.72 7.12
N ASP A 341 1.31 10.90 7.24
CA ASP A 341 0.83 12.06 6.50
C ASP A 341 1.20 11.94 5.02
N VAL A 342 2.39 11.42 4.71
CA VAL A 342 2.83 11.05 3.36
C VAL A 342 3.48 9.66 3.38
N TRP A 343 3.00 8.76 2.53
CA TRP A 343 3.62 7.48 2.26
C TRP A 343 4.08 7.38 0.81
N SER A 344 5.36 7.06 0.58
CA SER A 344 5.93 6.95 -0.76
C SER A 344 6.57 5.59 -0.98
N SER A 345 6.15 4.88 -2.03
CA SER A 345 6.68 3.59 -2.43
C SER A 345 6.98 3.55 -3.93
N GLY A 346 8.23 3.43 -4.28
CA GLY A 346 8.65 3.34 -5.67
C GLY A 346 8.59 4.64 -6.47
N ALA A 347 8.28 5.78 -5.86
CA ALA A 347 8.34 7.09 -6.51
C ALA A 347 9.76 7.65 -6.49
N THR A 348 10.20 8.24 -7.61
CA THR A 348 11.56 8.80 -7.75
C THR A 348 11.54 10.28 -8.12
N GLY A 349 12.55 11.04 -7.64
CA GLY A 349 12.65 12.48 -7.92
C GLY A 349 11.48 13.30 -7.40
N SER A 350 10.69 12.75 -6.48
CA SER A 350 9.61 13.46 -5.79
C SER A 350 10.17 14.24 -4.61
N SER A 351 9.48 15.31 -4.22
CA SER A 351 9.91 16.16 -3.12
C SER A 351 8.75 16.49 -2.19
N VAL A 352 9.02 16.42 -0.88
CA VAL A 352 8.12 16.88 0.16
C VAL A 352 8.71 18.17 0.73
N GLY A 353 8.05 19.29 0.46
CA GLY A 353 8.44 20.60 0.97
C GLY A 353 7.77 20.92 2.31
N THR A 354 7.60 22.22 2.60
CA THR A 354 6.95 22.64 3.85
C THR A 354 5.45 22.32 3.82
N ASN A 355 5.02 21.46 4.75
CA ASN A 355 3.62 21.09 4.98
C ASN A 355 3.34 21.24 6.49
N THR A 356 2.07 21.20 6.88
CA THR A 356 1.65 21.09 8.28
C THR A 356 1.15 19.68 8.52
N PHE A 357 1.91 18.91 9.29
CA PHE A 357 1.64 17.50 9.58
C PHE A 357 1.24 17.30 11.04
N SER A 358 0.31 16.39 11.30
CA SER A 358 -0.16 16.05 12.64
C SER A 358 -0.60 14.58 12.67
N VAL A 359 0.36 13.70 12.80
CA VAL A 359 0.13 12.25 12.86
C VAL A 359 -0.53 11.82 14.17
N VAL A 360 -1.22 10.69 14.14
CA VAL A 360 -1.69 10.01 15.35
C VAL A 360 -0.51 9.49 16.18
N PRO A 361 -0.67 9.23 17.49
CA PRO A 361 0.41 8.69 18.32
C PRO A 361 1.02 7.42 17.72
N GLY A 362 2.33 7.45 17.45
CA GLY A 362 3.09 6.35 16.83
C GLY A 362 3.21 6.44 15.31
N GLY A 363 2.56 7.41 14.67
CA GLY A 363 2.67 7.66 13.24
C GLY A 363 3.94 8.40 12.83
N THR A 364 4.15 8.54 11.54
CA THR A 364 5.30 9.21 10.92
C THR A 364 4.83 10.20 9.86
N GLU A 365 5.34 11.43 9.90
CA GLU A 365 4.93 12.49 8.97
C GLU A 365 5.22 12.13 7.51
N VAL A 366 6.43 11.66 7.21
CA VAL A 366 6.81 11.25 5.87
C VAL A 366 7.48 9.88 5.94
N TYR A 367 6.87 8.90 5.33
CA TYR A 367 7.42 7.55 5.20
C TYR A 367 7.72 7.26 3.73
N THR A 368 8.98 6.99 3.44
CA THR A 368 9.40 6.60 2.09
C THR A 368 9.85 5.15 2.12
N THR A 369 9.08 4.27 1.48
CA THR A 369 9.65 2.99 1.13
C THR A 369 10.60 3.23 -0.04
N PRO A 370 11.82 2.75 0.01
CA PRO A 370 12.69 2.81 -1.13
C PRO A 370 11.95 2.19 -2.34
N VAL A 371 12.20 2.77 -3.52
CA VAL A 371 11.91 2.08 -4.78
C VAL A 371 12.40 0.65 -4.57
N PRO A 372 11.67 -0.41 -4.94
CA PRO A 372 12.25 -1.73 -5.02
C PRO A 372 13.38 -1.70 -6.05
N GLY A 373 14.45 -1.05 -5.70
CA GLY A 373 15.74 -1.17 -6.31
C GLY A 373 16.22 -2.55 -5.89
N SER A 374 16.74 -3.32 -6.78
CA SER A 374 17.45 -4.51 -6.39
C SER A 374 18.91 -4.13 -6.18
N GLY A 375 19.42 -4.50 -5.05
CA GLY A 375 20.80 -4.20 -4.65
C GLY A 375 21.14 -4.83 -3.31
N TYR A 376 22.35 -4.63 -2.87
CA TYR A 376 22.82 -5.13 -1.58
C TYR A 376 24.07 -4.38 -1.10
N TRP A 377 24.25 -4.42 0.20
CA TRP A 377 25.50 -4.02 0.86
C TRP A 377 26.27 -5.28 1.25
N GLU A 378 27.58 -5.27 1.02
CA GLU A 378 28.52 -6.19 1.64
C GLU A 378 29.27 -5.44 2.74
N VAL A 379 29.51 -6.06 3.88
CA VAL A 379 30.31 -5.50 4.97
C VAL A 379 31.52 -6.37 5.24
N ALA A 380 32.67 -5.75 5.35
CA ALA A 380 33.92 -6.42 5.75
C ALA A 380 34.15 -6.32 7.28
N SER A 381 35.00 -7.20 7.82
CA SER A 381 35.25 -7.25 9.27
C SER A 381 36.00 -6.04 9.83
N ASP A 382 36.57 -5.17 8.99
CA ASP A 382 37.09 -3.85 9.38
C ASP A 382 36.04 -2.74 9.28
N GLY A 383 34.78 -3.10 9.02
CA GLY A 383 33.67 -2.18 8.84
C GLY A 383 33.70 -1.44 7.50
N GLY A 384 34.43 -1.93 6.50
CA GLY A 384 34.33 -1.46 5.11
C GLY A 384 33.00 -1.90 4.50
N VAL A 385 32.22 -0.97 3.94
CA VAL A 385 30.95 -1.23 3.27
C VAL A 385 31.11 -1.05 1.76
N PHE A 386 30.60 -2.04 1.00
CA PHE A 386 30.55 -2.02 -0.46
C PHE A 386 29.09 -2.06 -0.91
N THR A 387 28.76 -1.23 -1.90
CA THR A 387 27.38 -1.02 -2.35
C THR A 387 27.18 -1.46 -3.79
N PHE A 388 26.12 -2.20 -4.06
CA PHE A 388 25.82 -2.72 -5.38
C PHE A 388 24.35 -2.49 -5.75
N GLY A 389 24.08 -2.19 -7.03
CA GLY A 389 22.75 -1.87 -7.51
C GLY A 389 22.23 -0.57 -6.95
N SER A 390 21.05 -0.58 -6.33
CA SER A 390 20.45 0.62 -5.72
C SER A 390 20.88 0.90 -4.28
N ALA A 391 21.79 0.09 -3.71
CA ALA A 391 22.28 0.29 -2.35
C ALA A 391 23.06 1.61 -2.20
N GLY A 392 22.56 2.53 -1.37
CA GLY A 392 23.23 3.81 -1.07
C GLY A 392 24.45 3.64 -0.15
N PHE A 393 25.50 4.42 -0.36
CA PHE A 393 26.61 4.50 0.58
C PHE A 393 26.39 5.65 1.58
N TYR A 394 26.27 5.33 2.85
CA TYR A 394 26.00 6.29 3.94
C TYR A 394 27.19 6.51 4.87
N GLY A 395 28.29 5.81 4.63
CA GLY A 395 29.51 5.85 5.43
C GLY A 395 29.93 4.45 5.89
N SER A 396 31.07 4.35 6.58
CA SER A 396 31.59 3.06 7.06
C SER A 396 32.61 3.22 8.18
N MET A 397 32.89 2.14 8.89
CA MET A 397 34.01 2.06 9.81
C MET A 397 35.35 1.73 9.11
N GLY A 398 35.31 1.38 7.83
CA GLY A 398 36.50 1.05 7.04
C GLY A 398 37.63 2.08 7.21
N GLY A 399 38.80 1.61 7.57
CA GLY A 399 39.98 2.46 7.84
C GLY A 399 39.99 3.19 9.18
N LYS A 400 38.96 3.01 10.03
CA LYS A 400 38.92 3.57 11.39
C LYS A 400 39.32 2.51 12.42
N PRO A 401 39.89 2.90 13.58
CA PRO A 401 40.19 1.96 14.65
C PRO A 401 38.93 1.33 15.23
N LEU A 402 38.91 0.02 15.35
CA LEU A 402 37.87 -0.75 16.00
C LEU A 402 38.44 -1.50 17.21
N ASN A 403 37.69 -1.58 18.30
CA ASN A 403 38.03 -2.41 19.45
C ASN A 403 37.84 -3.89 19.16
N ALA A 404 36.84 -4.20 18.32
CA ALA A 404 36.50 -5.56 17.90
C ALA A 404 36.03 -5.55 16.42
N PRO A 405 36.19 -6.67 15.69
CA PRO A 405 35.77 -6.72 14.30
C PRO A 405 34.25 -6.56 14.14
N VAL A 406 33.83 -5.91 13.05
CA VAL A 406 32.44 -5.92 12.60
C VAL A 406 32.05 -7.34 12.19
N VAL A 407 30.82 -7.74 12.52
CA VAL A 407 30.27 -9.08 12.28
C VAL A 407 28.96 -9.06 11.49
N GLY A 408 28.36 -7.87 11.26
CA GLY A 408 27.12 -7.75 10.51
C GLY A 408 26.76 -6.32 10.15
N ILE A 409 25.84 -6.20 9.21
CA ILE A 409 25.19 -4.96 8.75
C ILE A 409 23.67 -5.19 8.67
N ALA A 410 22.92 -4.20 9.09
CA ALA A 410 21.46 -4.23 8.99
C ALA A 410 20.95 -2.87 8.51
N PRO A 411 20.15 -2.79 7.42
CA PRO A 411 19.62 -1.53 6.92
C PRO A 411 18.47 -1.01 7.80
N THR A 412 18.27 0.31 7.77
CA THR A 412 17.04 0.93 8.26
C THR A 412 15.85 0.52 7.39
N LEU A 413 14.64 0.62 7.90
CA LEU A 413 13.43 0.19 7.18
C LEU A 413 13.23 0.93 5.86
N ASP A 414 13.53 2.21 5.84
CA ASP A 414 13.46 3.07 4.64
C ASP A 414 14.73 3.01 3.79
N GLN A 415 15.75 2.24 4.25
CA GLN A 415 17.04 2.06 3.59
C GLN A 415 17.82 3.37 3.36
N GLY A 416 17.47 4.42 4.10
CA GLY A 416 18.20 5.68 4.18
C GLY A 416 19.47 5.63 5.04
N GLY A 417 19.71 4.47 5.68
CA GLY A 417 20.88 4.21 6.51
C GLY A 417 21.08 2.74 6.85
N TYR A 418 22.04 2.47 7.71
CA TYR A 418 22.29 1.13 8.26
C TYR A 418 23.06 1.18 9.56
N TRP A 419 22.98 0.09 10.32
CA TRP A 419 23.81 -0.20 11.47
C TRP A 419 24.89 -1.21 11.10
N GLU A 420 26.15 -0.97 11.53
CA GLU A 420 27.16 -2.01 11.64
C GLU A 420 27.26 -2.44 13.10
N VAL A 421 27.39 -3.74 13.35
CA VAL A 421 27.58 -4.29 14.69
C VAL A 421 28.94 -4.99 14.78
N ALA A 422 29.68 -4.71 15.87
CA ALA A 422 30.95 -5.37 16.18
C ALA A 422 30.75 -6.53 17.16
N SER A 423 31.71 -7.44 17.22
CA SER A 423 31.64 -8.63 18.07
C SER A 423 31.68 -8.35 19.58
N ASP A 424 32.11 -7.14 20.00
CA ASP A 424 31.99 -6.65 21.37
C ASP A 424 30.62 -6.01 21.68
N GLY A 425 29.68 -6.07 20.72
CA GLY A 425 28.36 -5.47 20.81
C GLY A 425 28.38 -3.95 20.59
N GLY A 426 29.45 -3.38 20.05
CA GLY A 426 29.47 -1.99 19.60
C GLY A 426 28.62 -1.80 18.34
N VAL A 427 27.75 -0.80 18.34
CA VAL A 427 26.89 -0.45 17.18
C VAL A 427 27.33 0.89 16.62
N PHE A 428 27.51 0.95 15.29
CA PHE A 428 27.84 2.15 14.54
C PHE A 428 26.68 2.49 13.60
N THR A 429 26.31 3.76 13.51
CA THR A 429 25.15 4.25 12.76
C THR A 429 25.59 5.09 11.57
N PHE A 430 24.95 4.86 10.41
CA PHE A 430 25.23 5.59 9.18
C PHE A 430 23.93 5.99 8.48
N GLY A 431 23.93 7.14 7.81
CA GLY A 431 22.74 7.70 7.20
C GLY A 431 21.74 8.16 8.26
N ASP A 432 20.49 7.75 8.13
CA ASP A 432 19.41 8.05 9.08
C ASP A 432 19.28 7.04 10.23
N ALA A 433 20.17 6.04 10.29
CA ALA A 433 20.15 5.02 11.34
C ALA A 433 20.31 5.64 12.74
N THR A 434 19.26 5.54 13.54
CA THR A 434 19.25 6.06 14.93
C THR A 434 19.95 5.09 15.88
N PHE A 435 20.76 5.60 16.80
CA PHE A 435 21.39 4.81 17.86
C PHE A 435 20.41 4.60 19.02
N TYR A 436 20.04 3.36 19.31
CA TYR A 436 19.15 3.00 20.41
C TYR A 436 19.86 2.43 21.62
N GLY A 437 21.16 2.23 21.55
CA GLY A 437 21.99 1.64 22.59
C GLY A 437 22.85 0.50 22.05
N SER A 438 23.74 -0.05 22.90
CA SER A 438 24.63 -1.15 22.50
C SER A 438 25.20 -1.91 23.69
N MET A 439 25.75 -3.10 23.43
CA MET A 439 26.54 -3.83 24.41
C MET A 439 28.02 -3.39 24.43
N GLY A 440 28.44 -2.54 23.50
CA GLY A 440 29.81 -2.03 23.44
C GLY A 440 30.31 -1.49 24.77
N GLY A 441 31.49 -1.94 25.19
CA GLY A 441 32.08 -1.58 26.47
C GLY A 441 31.51 -2.29 27.71
N LYS A 442 30.53 -3.18 27.54
CA LYS A 442 29.99 -4.02 28.62
C LYS A 442 30.62 -5.41 28.59
N ALA A 443 30.69 -6.06 29.76
CA ALA A 443 31.16 -7.44 29.81
C ALA A 443 30.12 -8.39 29.18
N LEU A 444 30.55 -9.17 28.20
CA LEU A 444 29.76 -10.21 27.55
C LEU A 444 30.31 -11.59 27.92
N ASN A 445 29.43 -12.57 28.10
CA ASN A 445 29.82 -13.97 28.28
C ASN A 445 30.34 -14.58 26.97
N ALA A 446 29.78 -14.14 25.85
CA ALA A 446 30.13 -14.57 24.50
C ALA A 446 30.04 -13.40 23.52
N PRO A 447 30.79 -13.42 22.39
CA PRO A 447 30.76 -12.33 21.43
C PRO A 447 29.39 -12.21 20.75
N VAL A 448 28.98 -10.99 20.43
CA VAL A 448 27.86 -10.70 19.52
C VAL A 448 28.20 -11.22 18.13
N VAL A 449 27.22 -11.81 17.44
CA VAL A 449 27.38 -12.44 16.12
C VAL A 449 26.44 -11.86 15.07
N ALA A 450 25.35 -11.20 15.47
CA ALA A 450 24.40 -10.58 14.54
C ALA A 450 23.60 -9.46 15.22
N LEU A 451 23.05 -8.58 14.38
CA LEU A 451 22.04 -7.57 14.71
C LEU A 451 20.87 -7.70 13.76
N ALA A 452 19.65 -7.60 14.27
CA ALA A 452 18.43 -7.57 13.48
C ALA A 452 17.58 -6.35 13.87
N PRO A 453 17.13 -5.50 12.92
CA PRO A 453 16.27 -4.36 13.21
C PRO A 453 14.85 -4.84 13.53
N THR A 454 14.12 -4.07 14.36
CA THR A 454 12.68 -4.31 14.54
C THR A 454 11.95 -3.99 13.23
N PRO A 455 11.09 -4.91 12.74
CA PRO A 455 10.29 -4.62 11.56
C PRO A 455 9.21 -3.57 11.90
N TYR A 456 8.74 -2.89 10.88
CA TYR A 456 7.58 -2.05 11.00
C TYR A 456 6.31 -2.91 11.03
N VAL A 457 5.46 -2.71 12.03
CA VAL A 457 4.14 -3.34 12.12
C VAL A 457 3.09 -2.26 12.31
N PRO A 458 2.16 -2.07 11.37
CA PRO A 458 1.03 -1.18 11.58
C PRO A 458 0.24 -1.59 12.82
N SER A 459 -0.04 -0.64 13.72
CA SER A 459 -0.85 -0.92 14.92
C SER A 459 -2.30 -1.20 14.53
N ALA A 460 -2.74 -2.43 14.67
CA ALA A 460 -4.04 -2.91 14.20
C ALA A 460 -5.24 -2.56 15.10
N SER A 461 -5.12 -1.72 16.14
CA SER A 461 -6.29 -1.36 16.98
C SER A 461 -6.08 -0.11 17.83
N PRO A 462 -7.07 0.78 17.93
CA PRO A 462 -7.09 1.82 18.95
C PRO A 462 -7.17 1.18 20.34
N GLY A 463 -6.09 1.29 21.13
CA GLY A 463 -6.01 0.77 22.50
C GLY A 463 -5.24 -0.53 22.70
N GLY A 464 -4.65 -1.13 21.65
CA GLY A 464 -3.68 -2.23 21.76
C GLY A 464 -2.30 -1.72 22.23
N THR A 465 -1.48 -2.63 22.79
CA THR A 465 -0.05 -2.32 23.03
C THR A 465 0.59 -1.92 21.70
N PRO A 466 1.37 -0.81 21.64
CA PRO A 466 2.04 -0.41 20.43
C PRO A 466 2.87 -1.57 19.89
N ALA A 467 2.65 -1.95 18.62
CA ALA A 467 3.54 -2.87 17.93
C ALA A 467 4.89 -2.17 17.68
N PRO A 468 6.01 -2.91 17.55
CA PRO A 468 7.31 -2.32 17.26
C PRO A 468 7.23 -1.42 16.03
N ALA A 469 7.70 -0.19 16.16
CA ALA A 469 7.60 0.83 15.10
C ALA A 469 8.88 0.95 14.26
N GLY A 470 9.72 -0.10 14.23
CA GLY A 470 11.01 -0.05 13.54
C GLY A 470 12.03 0.87 14.21
N LYS A 471 11.84 1.17 15.50
CA LYS A 471 12.69 2.09 16.28
C LYS A 471 13.57 1.34 17.27
N GLY A 472 14.08 0.20 16.88
CA GLY A 472 14.93 -0.63 17.71
C GLY A 472 15.62 -1.75 16.95
N TYR A 473 16.36 -2.55 17.68
CA TYR A 473 17.04 -3.74 17.18
C TYR A 473 17.38 -4.72 18.29
N TRP A 474 17.61 -5.97 17.90
CA TRP A 474 18.17 -7.02 18.72
C TRP A 474 19.63 -7.26 18.37
N GLU A 475 20.49 -7.40 19.38
CA GLU A 475 21.81 -8.03 19.23
C GLU A 475 21.73 -9.46 19.77
N VAL A 476 22.34 -10.43 19.09
CA VAL A 476 22.45 -11.80 19.58
C VAL A 476 23.91 -12.18 19.77
N ALA A 477 24.23 -12.80 20.90
CA ALA A 477 25.54 -13.37 21.17
C ALA A 477 25.61 -14.85 20.77
N SER A 478 26.83 -15.38 20.59
CA SER A 478 27.04 -16.78 20.18
C SER A 478 26.60 -17.82 21.21
N ASP A 479 26.40 -17.43 22.47
CA ASP A 479 25.76 -18.28 23.51
C ASP A 479 24.23 -18.21 23.49
N GLY A 480 23.65 -17.49 22.50
CA GLY A 480 22.21 -17.28 22.35
C GLY A 480 21.64 -16.25 23.33
N GLY A 481 22.47 -15.42 23.94
CA GLY A 481 22.01 -14.24 24.69
C GLY A 481 21.46 -13.17 23.75
N VAL A 482 20.24 -12.71 23.98
CA VAL A 482 19.59 -11.63 23.19
C VAL A 482 19.55 -10.35 24.02
N PHE A 483 19.98 -9.25 23.41
CA PHE A 483 19.93 -7.90 23.97
C PHE A 483 18.99 -7.03 23.15
N THR A 484 18.13 -6.26 23.80
CA THR A 484 17.07 -5.48 23.16
C THR A 484 17.33 -3.98 23.31
N PHE A 485 17.17 -3.22 22.23
CA PHE A 485 17.36 -1.78 22.20
C PHE A 485 16.22 -1.08 21.48
N GLY A 486 15.86 0.12 21.96
CA GLY A 486 14.73 0.86 21.43
C GLY A 486 13.39 0.17 21.74
N ASP A 487 12.59 -0.04 20.73
CA ASP A 487 11.28 -0.70 20.82
C ASP A 487 11.34 -2.24 20.69
N ALA A 488 12.54 -2.83 20.60
CA ALA A 488 12.71 -4.27 20.47
C ALA A 488 12.22 -5.03 21.69
N GLY A 489 11.18 -5.86 21.52
CA GLY A 489 10.62 -6.71 22.57
C GLY A 489 11.51 -7.90 22.91
N PHE A 490 11.60 -8.29 24.18
CA PHE A 490 12.26 -9.53 24.58
C PHE A 490 11.26 -10.68 24.62
N TYR A 491 11.48 -11.70 23.79
CA TYR A 491 10.59 -12.87 23.67
C TYR A 491 11.20 -14.16 24.21
N GLY A 492 12.44 -14.10 24.69
CA GLY A 492 13.20 -15.22 25.21
C GLY A 492 14.57 -15.34 24.55
N SER A 493 15.40 -16.26 25.04
CA SER A 493 16.76 -16.47 24.50
C SER A 493 17.30 -17.85 24.85
N MET A 494 18.37 -18.25 24.16
CA MET A 494 19.16 -19.42 24.56
C MET A 494 20.24 -19.08 25.58
N GLY A 495 20.47 -17.80 25.89
CA GLY A 495 21.46 -17.37 26.87
C GLY A 495 21.37 -18.13 28.20
N GLY A 496 22.49 -18.65 28.66
CA GLY A 496 22.57 -19.46 29.89
C GLY A 496 22.05 -20.90 29.76
N LYS A 497 21.61 -21.33 28.58
CA LYS A 497 21.24 -22.73 28.29
C LYS A 497 22.38 -23.44 27.56
N ALA A 498 22.44 -24.77 27.75
CA ALA A 498 23.42 -25.57 27.01
C ALA A 498 23.05 -25.65 25.53
N LEU A 499 23.96 -25.25 24.66
CA LEU A 499 23.86 -25.36 23.21
C LEU A 499 24.80 -26.47 22.71
N ASN A 500 24.39 -27.23 21.71
CA ASN A 500 25.27 -28.18 21.01
C ASN A 500 26.29 -27.44 20.12
N ALA A 501 25.88 -26.30 19.58
CA ALA A 501 26.70 -25.47 18.71
C ALA A 501 26.37 -23.98 18.90
N PRO A 502 27.30 -23.06 18.64
CA PRO A 502 27.06 -21.63 18.84
C PRO A 502 25.99 -21.06 17.92
N ILE A 503 25.24 -20.07 18.41
CA ILE A 503 24.35 -19.25 17.59
C ILE A 503 25.19 -18.43 16.60
N VAL A 504 24.69 -18.31 15.36
CA VAL A 504 25.31 -17.58 14.27
C VAL A 504 24.41 -16.50 13.65
N GLY A 505 23.13 -16.41 14.06
CA GLY A 505 22.23 -15.38 13.54
C GLY A 505 20.91 -15.30 14.29
N ILE A 506 20.22 -14.18 14.09
CA ILE A 506 18.87 -13.91 14.55
C ILE A 506 18.05 -13.29 13.42
N VAL A 507 16.82 -13.73 13.22
CA VAL A 507 15.90 -13.20 12.21
C VAL A 507 14.53 -12.95 12.85
N PRO A 508 13.97 -11.73 12.78
CA PRO A 508 12.66 -11.43 13.35
C PRO A 508 11.52 -12.01 12.51
N THR A 509 10.37 -12.21 13.17
CA THR A 509 9.10 -12.41 12.46
C THR A 509 8.66 -11.11 11.78
N PRO A 510 7.88 -11.16 10.68
CA PRO A 510 7.45 -9.95 9.97
C PRO A 510 6.68 -8.93 10.82
N ASP A 511 5.97 -9.40 11.85
CA ASP A 511 5.23 -8.52 12.76
C ASP A 511 6.02 -8.14 14.03
N GLY A 512 7.29 -8.53 14.11
CA GLY A 512 8.20 -8.16 15.20
C GLY A 512 7.83 -8.70 16.58
N LYS A 513 6.90 -9.68 16.66
CA LYS A 513 6.47 -10.26 17.94
C LYS A 513 7.20 -11.56 18.29
N GLY A 514 8.23 -11.88 17.52
CA GLY A 514 9.08 -13.02 17.73
C GLY A 514 10.34 -12.98 16.87
N TYR A 515 11.17 -13.97 17.03
CA TYR A 515 12.37 -14.18 16.22
C TYR A 515 12.84 -15.64 16.29
N TRP A 516 13.64 -16.01 15.30
CA TRP A 516 14.39 -17.27 15.27
C TRP A 516 15.86 -17.00 15.56
N GLU A 517 16.47 -17.80 16.42
CA GLU A 517 17.92 -17.92 16.51
C GLU A 517 18.35 -19.17 15.74
N VAL A 518 19.43 -19.08 14.97
CA VAL A 518 20.02 -20.21 14.23
C VAL A 518 21.39 -20.56 14.77
N ALA A 519 21.63 -21.84 15.03
CA ALA A 519 22.93 -22.36 15.46
C ALA A 519 23.75 -22.90 14.28
N SER A 520 25.07 -23.01 14.45
CA SER A 520 25.97 -23.48 13.39
C SER A 520 25.81 -24.97 13.05
N ASP A 521 25.13 -25.77 13.88
CA ASP A 521 24.71 -27.14 13.56
C ASP A 521 23.34 -27.20 12.84
N GLY A 522 22.77 -26.02 12.51
CA GLY A 522 21.45 -25.88 11.89
C GLY A 522 20.29 -26.06 12.87
N GLY A 523 20.53 -25.97 14.18
CA GLY A 523 19.47 -25.91 15.19
C GLY A 523 18.74 -24.57 15.10
N ILE A 524 17.40 -24.59 15.08
CA ILE A 524 16.56 -23.40 15.10
C ILE A 524 15.83 -23.31 16.45
N PHE A 525 15.89 -22.15 17.07
CA PHE A 525 15.17 -21.84 18.30
C PHE A 525 14.17 -20.71 18.03
N SER A 526 12.91 -20.96 18.33
CA SER A 526 11.79 -20.02 18.08
C SER A 526 11.35 -19.34 19.33
N PHE A 527 11.19 -18.01 19.30
CA PHE A 527 10.75 -17.20 20.42
C PHE A 527 9.59 -16.27 20.03
N GLY A 528 8.71 -15.98 20.99
CA GLY A 528 7.51 -15.20 20.73
C GLY A 528 6.54 -15.96 19.82
N ASP A 529 6.08 -15.34 18.77
CA ASP A 529 5.18 -15.93 17.78
C ASP A 529 5.90 -16.63 16.61
N ALA A 530 7.23 -16.71 16.64
CA ALA A 530 8.03 -17.37 15.61
C ALA A 530 7.70 -18.86 15.50
N THR A 531 7.08 -19.25 14.38
CA THR A 531 6.69 -20.63 14.11
C THR A 531 7.90 -21.47 13.67
N PHE A 532 8.09 -22.66 14.27
CA PHE A 532 9.11 -23.61 13.85
C PHE A 532 8.65 -24.38 12.61
N TYR A 533 9.42 -24.32 11.53
CA TYR A 533 9.13 -25.00 10.26
C TYR A 533 10.04 -26.20 9.98
N GLY A 534 11.00 -26.45 10.84
CA GLY A 534 11.99 -27.51 10.71
C GLY A 534 13.42 -26.97 10.85
N SER A 535 14.41 -27.85 10.90
CA SER A 535 15.81 -27.48 11.07
C SER A 535 16.78 -28.55 10.56
N MET A 536 18.05 -28.19 10.41
CA MET A 536 19.13 -29.14 10.20
C MET A 536 19.72 -29.68 11.51
N GLY A 537 19.31 -29.12 12.66
CA GLY A 537 19.77 -29.57 13.97
C GLY A 537 19.68 -31.09 14.16
N GLY A 538 20.77 -31.71 14.60
CA GLY A 538 20.88 -33.16 14.76
C GLY A 538 21.05 -33.96 13.47
N LYS A 539 21.14 -33.33 12.31
CA LYS A 539 21.43 -33.97 11.02
C LYS A 539 22.91 -33.75 10.65
N ALA A 540 23.47 -34.72 9.89
CA ALA A 540 24.83 -34.54 9.39
C ALA A 540 24.91 -33.45 8.34
N LEU A 541 25.76 -32.44 8.56
CA LEU A 541 26.08 -31.37 7.63
C LEU A 541 27.49 -31.58 7.04
N ASN A 542 27.69 -31.27 5.77
CA ASN A 542 29.02 -31.24 5.17
C ASN A 542 29.83 -30.03 5.65
N ALA A 543 29.16 -28.93 5.95
CA ALA A 543 29.75 -27.70 6.42
C ALA A 543 28.80 -27.00 7.42
N PRO A 544 29.31 -26.18 8.38
CA PRO A 544 28.46 -25.53 9.35
C PRO A 544 27.52 -24.50 8.70
N ILE A 545 26.33 -24.31 9.29
CA ILE A 545 25.43 -23.21 8.97
C ILE A 545 26.10 -21.89 9.40
N VAL A 546 25.99 -20.87 8.57
CA VAL A 546 26.58 -19.54 8.76
C VAL A 546 25.56 -18.40 8.74
N GLY A 547 24.30 -18.72 8.44
CA GLY A 547 23.22 -17.72 8.44
C GLY A 547 21.87 -18.29 8.05
N MET A 548 20.86 -17.48 8.20
CA MET A 548 19.50 -17.77 7.74
C MET A 548 18.82 -16.52 7.18
N ALA A 549 17.79 -16.71 6.37
CA ALA A 549 16.89 -15.66 5.94
C ALA A 549 15.45 -16.15 5.97
N ALA A 550 14.51 -15.33 6.45
CA ALA A 550 13.10 -15.64 6.42
C ALA A 550 12.48 -15.29 5.05
N THR A 551 11.38 -15.99 4.71
CA THR A 551 10.52 -15.55 3.62
C THR A 551 9.81 -14.25 4.02
N PRO A 552 9.46 -13.35 3.09
CA PRO A 552 8.75 -12.11 3.40
C PRO A 552 7.44 -12.30 4.17
N THR A 553 6.80 -13.46 4.00
CA THR A 553 5.56 -13.81 4.71
C THR A 553 5.78 -14.38 6.11
N GLY A 554 7.03 -14.64 6.52
CA GLY A 554 7.34 -15.31 7.78
C GLY A 554 6.87 -16.77 7.88
N LYS A 555 6.38 -17.36 6.76
CA LYS A 555 5.86 -18.74 6.74
C LYS A 555 6.91 -19.78 6.36
N GLY A 556 8.18 -19.43 6.40
CA GLY A 556 9.30 -20.29 6.12
C GLY A 556 10.63 -19.52 6.15
N TYR A 557 11.72 -20.26 6.04
CA TYR A 557 13.07 -19.71 6.04
C TYR A 557 14.05 -20.63 5.33
N TRP A 558 15.21 -20.08 4.98
CA TRP A 558 16.37 -20.79 4.47
C TRP A 558 17.50 -20.76 5.49
N GLU A 559 18.23 -21.85 5.61
CA GLU A 559 19.55 -21.91 6.24
C GLU A 559 20.62 -22.03 5.15
N VAL A 560 21.74 -21.34 5.30
CA VAL A 560 22.89 -21.43 4.40
C VAL A 560 24.10 -21.98 5.14
N ALA A 561 24.76 -22.96 4.54
CA ALA A 561 26.01 -23.52 5.03
C ALA A 561 27.23 -22.83 4.42
N SER A 562 28.40 -22.93 5.05
CA SER A 562 29.64 -22.30 4.56
C SER A 562 30.18 -22.88 3.26
N ASP A 563 29.70 -24.05 2.83
CA ASP A 563 29.97 -24.62 1.50
C ASP A 563 28.95 -24.14 0.44
N GLY A 564 28.04 -23.22 0.82
CA GLY A 564 26.95 -22.71 -0.01
C GLY A 564 25.79 -23.69 -0.17
N GLY A 565 25.67 -24.70 0.69
CA GLY A 565 24.49 -25.56 0.76
C GLY A 565 23.29 -24.80 1.34
N ILE A 566 22.14 -24.88 0.66
CA ILE A 566 20.87 -24.25 1.11
C ILE A 566 19.89 -25.32 1.57
N PHE A 567 19.26 -25.06 2.72
CA PHE A 567 18.19 -25.88 3.28
C PHE A 567 16.93 -25.02 3.43
N SER A 568 15.81 -25.49 2.88
CA SER A 568 14.55 -24.77 2.81
C SER A 568 13.50 -25.36 3.75
N PHE A 569 12.80 -24.52 4.51
CA PHE A 569 11.78 -24.95 5.46
C PHE A 569 10.49 -24.12 5.32
N GLY A 570 9.33 -24.76 5.59
CA GLY A 570 8.03 -24.12 5.45
C GLY A 570 7.72 -23.74 4.01
N SER A 571 7.33 -22.48 3.78
CA SER A 571 7.01 -21.93 2.45
C SER A 571 8.24 -21.52 1.63
N ALA A 572 9.46 -21.67 2.17
CA ALA A 572 10.69 -21.29 1.50
C ALA A 572 11.00 -22.22 0.31
N GLY A 573 10.97 -21.69 -0.92
CA GLY A 573 11.30 -22.43 -2.12
C GLY A 573 12.80 -22.63 -2.29
N PHE A 574 13.24 -23.79 -2.83
CA PHE A 574 14.62 -24.00 -3.23
C PHE A 574 14.85 -23.47 -4.65
N TYR A 575 15.79 -22.55 -4.82
CA TYR A 575 16.09 -21.89 -6.11
C TYR A 575 17.47 -22.23 -6.66
N GLY A 576 18.23 -23.05 -5.95
CA GLY A 576 19.59 -23.46 -6.28
C GLY A 576 20.57 -23.21 -5.12
N SER A 577 21.82 -23.65 -5.25
CA SER A 577 22.85 -23.48 -4.22
C SER A 577 24.26 -23.62 -4.79
N MET A 578 25.26 -23.16 -4.01
CA MET A 578 26.66 -23.47 -4.28
C MET A 578 27.09 -24.79 -3.66
N GLY A 579 26.24 -25.43 -2.85
CA GLY A 579 26.57 -26.74 -2.24
C GLY A 579 27.07 -27.76 -3.23
N GLY A 580 28.21 -28.39 -2.92
CA GLY A 580 28.87 -29.34 -3.80
C GLY A 580 29.67 -28.76 -4.98
N LYS A 581 29.73 -27.43 -5.11
CA LYS A 581 30.56 -26.74 -6.10
C LYS A 581 31.84 -26.20 -5.45
N ALA A 582 32.89 -26.09 -6.25
CA ALA A 582 34.14 -25.48 -5.76
C ALA A 582 33.96 -23.97 -5.53
N LEU A 583 34.27 -23.51 -4.33
CA LEU A 583 34.31 -22.10 -3.93
C LEU A 583 35.74 -21.64 -3.72
N ASN A 584 36.06 -20.41 -4.13
CA ASN A 584 37.36 -19.80 -3.82
C ASN A 584 37.48 -19.48 -2.33
N LYS A 585 36.38 -19.06 -1.72
CA LYS A 585 36.26 -18.76 -0.29
C LYS A 585 34.90 -19.25 0.23
N PRO A 586 34.81 -19.57 1.53
CA PRO A 586 33.54 -20.03 2.10
C PRO A 586 32.45 -18.95 2.03
N VAL A 587 31.20 -19.38 1.91
CA VAL A 587 30.03 -18.54 2.13
C VAL A 587 29.98 -18.13 3.60
N VAL A 588 29.59 -16.86 3.86
CA VAL A 588 29.53 -16.25 5.20
C VAL A 588 28.14 -15.72 5.53
N GLY A 589 27.21 -15.69 4.60
CA GLY A 589 25.85 -15.24 4.83
C GLY A 589 24.97 -15.30 3.59
N MET A 590 23.70 -15.00 3.78
CA MET A 590 22.70 -14.90 2.73
C MET A 590 21.72 -13.76 2.99
N ALA A 591 21.08 -13.28 1.91
CA ALA A 591 19.95 -12.36 2.00
C ALA A 591 18.84 -12.80 1.06
N SER A 592 17.57 -12.70 1.48
CA SER A 592 16.43 -13.01 0.62
C SER A 592 16.14 -11.88 -0.35
N ALA A 593 15.68 -12.21 -1.57
CA ALA A 593 15.10 -11.23 -2.48
C ALA A 593 13.72 -10.79 -1.97
N ALA A 594 13.36 -9.52 -2.19
CA ALA A 594 12.09 -8.94 -1.74
C ALA A 594 10.84 -9.72 -2.19
N THR A 595 10.93 -10.41 -3.33
CA THR A 595 9.84 -11.26 -3.85
C THR A 595 9.67 -12.58 -3.07
N GLY A 596 10.62 -12.95 -2.20
CA GLY A 596 10.68 -14.27 -1.58
C GLY A 596 10.91 -15.44 -2.57
N LYS A 597 11.22 -15.13 -3.84
CA LYS A 597 11.43 -16.14 -4.91
C LYS A 597 12.90 -16.24 -5.32
N GLY A 598 13.81 -15.90 -4.43
CA GLY A 598 15.25 -15.97 -4.67
C GLY A 598 16.04 -15.45 -3.47
N TYR A 599 17.35 -15.60 -3.56
CA TYR A 599 18.31 -15.16 -2.54
C TYR A 599 19.70 -14.97 -3.13
N TRP A 600 20.51 -14.20 -2.40
CA TRP A 600 21.94 -14.07 -2.61
C TRP A 600 22.70 -14.86 -1.55
N GLU A 601 23.78 -15.53 -1.94
CA GLU A 601 24.83 -16.03 -1.04
C GLU A 601 26.05 -15.13 -1.21
N VAL A 602 26.72 -14.76 -0.13
CA VAL A 602 27.96 -14.00 -0.14
C VAL A 602 29.13 -14.82 0.41
N ALA A 603 30.25 -14.83 -0.31
CA ALA A 603 31.49 -15.46 0.16
C ALA A 603 32.41 -14.45 0.86
N SER A 604 33.34 -14.93 1.67
CA SER A 604 34.25 -14.06 2.44
C SER A 604 35.25 -13.27 1.61
N ASP A 605 35.41 -13.58 0.31
CA ASP A 605 36.14 -12.75 -0.66
C ASP A 605 35.25 -11.70 -1.35
N GLY A 606 33.98 -11.57 -0.91
CA GLY A 606 32.98 -10.69 -1.50
C GLY A 606 32.40 -11.23 -2.80
N GLY A 607 32.56 -12.52 -3.10
CA GLY A 607 31.88 -13.17 -4.24
C GLY A 607 30.38 -13.32 -3.95
N ILE A 608 29.54 -12.89 -4.88
CA ILE A 608 28.07 -13.00 -4.79
C ILE A 608 27.57 -14.09 -5.75
N PHE A 609 26.71 -14.96 -5.24
CA PHE A 609 25.98 -15.96 -6.01
C PHE A 609 24.49 -15.68 -5.95
N THR A 610 23.80 -15.73 -7.09
CA THR A 610 22.39 -15.34 -7.21
C THR A 610 21.54 -16.54 -7.59
N PHE A 611 20.37 -16.69 -6.94
CA PHE A 611 19.45 -17.77 -7.18
C PHE A 611 18.00 -17.28 -7.28
N GLY A 612 17.22 -17.88 -8.18
CA GLY A 612 15.82 -17.50 -8.41
C GLY A 612 15.68 -16.09 -8.97
N SER A 613 14.87 -15.25 -8.31
CA SER A 613 14.65 -13.85 -8.72
C SER A 613 15.73 -12.88 -8.26
N ALA A 614 16.77 -13.32 -7.57
CA ALA A 614 17.86 -12.48 -7.12
C ALA A 614 18.73 -12.03 -8.32
N VAL A 615 18.87 -10.72 -8.52
CA VAL A 615 19.64 -10.13 -9.64
C VAL A 615 21.07 -9.85 -9.20
N PHE A 616 22.04 -10.15 -10.05
CA PHE A 616 23.44 -9.79 -9.81
C PHE A 616 23.69 -8.31 -10.14
N HIS A 617 24.21 -7.57 -9.19
CA HIS A 617 24.49 -6.14 -9.32
C HIS A 617 26.00 -5.80 -9.26
N GLY A 618 26.83 -6.80 -9.12
CA GLY A 618 28.28 -6.69 -8.92
C GLY A 618 28.74 -7.40 -7.65
N SER A 619 30.02 -7.48 -7.41
CA SER A 619 30.60 -8.11 -6.22
C SER A 619 32.04 -7.64 -5.99
N MET A 620 32.54 -7.85 -4.77
CA MET A 620 33.98 -7.69 -4.49
C MET A 620 34.80 -8.94 -4.88
N GLY A 621 34.16 -10.02 -5.31
CA GLY A 621 34.83 -11.26 -5.74
C GLY A 621 35.92 -11.01 -6.78
N GLY A 622 37.15 -11.43 -6.48
CA GLY A 622 38.32 -11.17 -7.32
C GLY A 622 39.02 -9.83 -7.10
N THR A 623 38.45 -8.93 -6.28
CA THR A 623 39.06 -7.68 -5.89
C THR A 623 39.82 -7.87 -4.56
N PRO A 624 41.08 -7.41 -4.44
CA PRO A 624 41.81 -7.48 -3.16
C PRO A 624 41.06 -6.72 -2.06
N LEU A 625 40.75 -7.36 -0.96
CA LEU A 625 40.13 -6.78 0.22
C LEU A 625 41.16 -6.64 1.35
N ASN A 626 41.07 -5.57 2.13
CA ASN A 626 41.88 -5.39 3.34
C ASN A 626 41.49 -6.43 4.41
N LYS A 627 40.19 -6.71 4.53
CA LYS A 627 39.61 -7.69 5.44
C LYS A 627 38.50 -8.47 4.75
N PRO A 628 38.22 -9.71 5.20
CA PRO A 628 37.16 -10.50 4.59
C PRO A 628 35.78 -9.89 4.79
N VAL A 629 34.90 -10.08 3.82
CA VAL A 629 33.47 -9.85 3.95
C VAL A 629 32.90 -10.81 5.00
N VAL A 630 31.99 -10.33 5.84
CA VAL A 630 31.37 -11.07 6.95
C VAL A 630 29.84 -11.07 6.89
N GLY A 631 29.22 -10.30 5.98
CA GLY A 631 27.78 -10.26 5.86
C GLY A 631 27.30 -9.54 4.61
N VAL A 632 26.03 -9.76 4.30
CA VAL A 632 25.28 -9.12 3.21
C VAL A 632 23.91 -8.72 3.71
N ALA A 633 23.48 -7.52 3.31
CA ALA A 633 22.10 -7.06 3.53
C ALA A 633 21.50 -6.62 2.19
N SER A 634 20.28 -7.02 1.90
CA SER A 634 19.61 -6.68 0.64
C SER A 634 18.81 -5.38 0.73
N VAL A 635 18.79 -4.66 -0.40
CA VAL A 635 17.87 -3.55 -0.64
C VAL A 635 16.51 -4.13 -1.03
N GLY A 636 15.41 -3.57 -0.49
CA GLY A 636 14.06 -3.98 -0.87
C GLY A 636 13.47 -5.15 -0.09
N THR A 637 14.14 -5.67 0.92
CA THR A 637 13.52 -6.55 1.91
C THR A 637 12.84 -5.74 3.03
N THR A 638 11.93 -4.84 2.69
CA THR A 638 10.89 -4.50 3.64
C THR A 638 10.05 -5.76 3.82
N LEU A 639 10.01 -6.28 5.02
CA LEU A 639 9.09 -7.34 5.39
C LEU A 639 7.68 -6.81 5.11
N SER A 640 7.15 -7.09 3.91
CA SER A 640 5.76 -6.82 3.59
C SER A 640 4.92 -7.78 4.42
N ALA A 641 4.10 -7.21 5.29
CA ALA A 641 3.08 -7.93 6.04
C ALA A 641 2.09 -8.62 5.11
#